data_62e0ba77b28657317ce25e5af2ee5574
#
_entry.id   62e0ba77b28657317ce25e5af2ee5574
#
_cell.length_a   1.000
_cell.length_b   1.000
_cell.length_c   1.000
_cell.angle_alpha   90.00
_cell.angle_beta   90.00
_cell.angle_gamma   90.00
#
_symmetry.space_group_name_H-M   'P 1'
#
loop_
_entity.id
_entity.type
_entity.pdbx_description
1 polymer ?
#
loop_
_entity_poly.entity_id
_entity_poly.type
_entity_poly.pdbx_seq_one_letter_code
_entity_poly.pdbx_strand_id
1 'polypeptide(L)'
;MAGRDITEGRANQAIAVDVGIVSTSAYWQNTSDSYDVALGGQPFFYAISDARPYIRQTAPYNKDKFDNSPEPGEQSLTGWWLRSQSSFHSGSGIKFYDPSAGETVSHRFTDSKNVNVWTKGQATLLKDVATGHVTTYPVESNGRSFQQLRSIKWGSNDGVLLHDGYDVDKIDTTGVETHFIDYNAGADDKVYAICDDGTTAYWVTNDTGPSGKLEVNKKVLTADSTTSATPMFTINGVTVTNATMEYVKDRIVMAANNKIYEFPTSQATAPTALYTHSDDDIIFTSITASGPAIYIAGYSGIQSSIFKFTLNTAGVMPTLTSAITAAEMPVGEKIHKIYYYLGYMMIGTNKGIRAAVVSDQDGSINYGPLIVETTQPCYDFAARDRFVWCATSVAGEPGVIRIDLGNEIETLRFAYANDIYYTGVSGVETTSCAFLGETDRLAFCTEAINQKSVTNKERTTTTATITSAAHGFVAGDVIYVIGVDAALDGNWTITSVTTNTITFTTTTSGTIASTAVTNAFVGKPGYSYLEAASTLASTGYITTGYIRYGTLEPKNFKRLLARGDFSYGSLILETVDKDGVEYDHITYEAGVTAVEVTTSSPSTAQEYVAYKFVFNRDATTTSQGPVFKGYQAKATIATPRQRTMQFPVYCFDIETDRYNVVSGYEGKAFARLQLLEDVEENGDVVAWQDLTTGENRQVVIEEISFTRMTPPDKRFDGFGGIIEITIRTV
;
A
#
# COMPACT_ATOMS: atom_id res chain seq x y z
N MET A 1 29.21 -41.66 -57.07
CA MET A 1 30.11 -41.20 -56.04
C MET A 1 29.21 -40.98 -54.87
N ALA A 2 29.48 -41.60 -53.79
CA ALA A 2 28.87 -41.08 -52.62
C ALA A 2 29.10 -39.58 -52.68
N GLY A 3 28.07 -38.88 -52.55
CA GLY A 3 28.12 -37.45 -52.52
C GLY A 3 29.25 -37.06 -51.62
N ARG A 4 29.69 -35.95 -51.76
CA ARG A 4 30.71 -35.44 -50.91
C ARG A 4 30.32 -35.67 -49.48
N ASP A 5 30.97 -36.62 -48.86
CA ASP A 5 30.73 -36.86 -47.47
C ASP A 5 31.27 -35.63 -46.71
N ILE A 6 30.45 -35.06 -45.91
CA ILE A 6 30.79 -33.97 -45.02
C ILE A 6 31.98 -34.34 -44.15
N THR A 7 32.22 -35.60 -43.89
CA THR A 7 33.35 -36.12 -43.13
C THR A 7 34.64 -36.25 -43.93
N GLU A 8 34.59 -36.09 -45.25
CA GLU A 8 35.72 -36.21 -46.14
C GLU A 8 36.11 -34.88 -46.79
N GLY A 9 37.35 -34.63 -46.96
CA GLY A 9 37.86 -33.46 -47.65
C GLY A 9 37.45 -32.11 -46.99
N ARG A 10 36.67 -31.32 -47.70
CA ARG A 10 36.18 -30.00 -47.20
C ARG A 10 35.26 -30.11 -46.02
N ALA A 11 34.83 -31.25 -45.74
CA ALA A 11 33.86 -31.45 -44.75
C ALA A 11 34.36 -31.26 -43.32
N ASN A 12 35.61 -31.28 -43.10
CA ASN A 12 36.14 -30.90 -41.79
C ASN A 12 35.88 -29.46 -41.40
N GLN A 13 34.91 -28.90 -42.07
CA GLN A 13 34.57 -27.52 -41.89
C GLN A 13 33.26 -27.45 -41.09
N ALA A 14 32.95 -26.30 -40.73
CA ALA A 14 31.90 -25.95 -39.83
C ALA A 14 30.52 -26.64 -40.04
N ILE A 15 30.41 -27.27 -41.15
CA ILE A 15 29.15 -27.87 -41.61
C ILE A 15 28.69 -29.05 -40.77
N ALA A 16 29.62 -29.69 -40.11
CA ALA A 16 29.28 -30.77 -39.16
C ALA A 16 28.71 -30.27 -37.87
N VAL A 17 28.07 -29.11 -37.89
CA VAL A 17 27.45 -28.49 -36.73
C VAL A 17 26.04 -29.05 -36.59
N ASP A 18 25.69 -29.43 -35.38
CA ASP A 18 24.34 -29.86 -35.05
C ASP A 18 23.32 -28.74 -35.24
N VAL A 19 22.13 -29.14 -35.66
CA VAL A 19 21.00 -28.23 -35.80
C VAL A 19 20.68 -27.59 -34.45
N GLY A 20 20.55 -26.27 -34.45
CA GLY A 20 20.22 -25.50 -33.25
C GLY A 20 21.41 -25.17 -32.34
N ILE A 21 22.58 -25.68 -32.59
CA ILE A 21 23.78 -25.36 -31.82
C ILE A 21 24.53 -24.20 -32.46
N VAL A 22 24.75 -23.15 -31.71
CA VAL A 22 25.58 -22.02 -32.12
C VAL A 22 27.05 -22.45 -32.08
N SER A 23 27.68 -22.50 -33.26
CA SER A 23 29.06 -22.84 -33.37
C SER A 23 29.97 -21.72 -32.91
N THR A 24 31.16 -22.07 -32.46
CA THR A 24 32.20 -21.10 -32.15
C THR A 24 32.88 -20.61 -33.43
N SER A 25 33.46 -19.41 -33.40
CA SER A 25 34.15 -18.80 -34.54
C SER A 25 35.28 -19.67 -35.11
N ALA A 26 35.79 -20.63 -34.37
CA ALA A 26 36.87 -21.54 -34.84
C ALA A 26 36.46 -22.40 -36.05
N TYR A 27 35.21 -22.67 -36.26
CA TYR A 27 34.71 -23.40 -37.39
C TYR A 27 34.78 -22.64 -38.72
N TRP A 28 34.92 -21.34 -38.67
CA TRP A 28 34.87 -20.48 -39.84
C TRP A 28 36.24 -20.21 -40.47
N GLN A 29 37.29 -20.59 -39.80
CA GLN A 29 38.64 -20.17 -40.17
C GLN A 29 39.21 -20.82 -41.40
N ASN A 30 38.70 -21.94 -41.85
CA ASN A 30 39.21 -22.75 -42.95
C ASN A 30 38.16 -23.06 -44.01
N THR A 31 37.36 -22.08 -44.40
CA THR A 31 36.20 -22.24 -45.27
C THR A 31 36.43 -21.89 -46.74
N SER A 32 37.68 -21.58 -47.13
CA SER A 32 37.98 -21.10 -48.48
C SER A 32 37.52 -22.00 -49.61
N ASP A 33 37.50 -23.31 -49.39
CA ASP A 33 37.05 -24.27 -50.34
C ASP A 33 35.74 -24.97 -50.01
N SER A 34 35.08 -24.44 -48.98
CA SER A 34 33.82 -25.00 -48.47
C SER A 34 32.59 -24.28 -49.02
N TYR A 35 31.46 -24.78 -48.61
CA TYR A 35 30.16 -24.19 -48.92
C TYR A 35 30.05 -22.75 -48.40
N ASP A 36 29.11 -21.99 -48.94
CA ASP A 36 28.92 -20.59 -48.57
C ASP A 36 27.99 -20.46 -47.37
N VAL A 37 27.03 -21.33 -47.21
CA VAL A 37 26.04 -21.26 -46.13
C VAL A 37 25.64 -22.66 -45.65
N ALA A 38 25.37 -22.80 -44.37
CA ALA A 38 24.69 -23.97 -43.81
C ALA A 38 23.37 -23.53 -43.16
N LEU A 39 22.29 -24.28 -43.48
CA LEU A 39 20.94 -24.04 -42.94
C LEU A 39 20.37 -25.35 -42.41
N GLY A 40 20.04 -25.38 -41.12
CA GLY A 40 19.62 -26.62 -40.47
C GLY A 40 20.63 -27.78 -40.60
N GLY A 41 21.92 -27.43 -40.60
CA GLY A 41 23.00 -28.41 -40.85
C GLY A 41 23.22 -28.83 -42.30
N GLN A 42 22.40 -28.37 -43.24
CA GLN A 42 22.54 -28.63 -44.67
C GLN A 42 23.44 -27.58 -45.36
N PRO A 43 24.49 -27.97 -46.05
CA PRO A 43 25.38 -27.04 -46.67
C PRO A 43 24.95 -26.71 -48.11
N PHE A 44 25.11 -25.45 -48.51
CA PHE A 44 24.78 -24.94 -49.83
C PHE A 44 25.79 -23.92 -50.34
N PHE A 45 25.83 -23.77 -51.66
CA PHE A 45 26.48 -22.62 -52.31
C PHE A 45 25.43 -21.56 -52.66
N TYR A 46 25.78 -20.32 -52.54
CA TYR A 46 24.95 -19.24 -53.02
C TYR A 46 24.80 -19.23 -54.53
N ALA A 47 23.61 -19.00 -55.02
CA ALA A 47 23.31 -18.82 -56.44
C ALA A 47 23.04 -17.33 -56.77
N ILE A 48 23.79 -16.41 -56.18
CA ILE A 48 23.59 -14.99 -56.29
C ILE A 48 23.84 -14.48 -57.69
N SER A 49 22.94 -13.68 -58.23
CA SER A 49 23.02 -13.00 -59.51
C SER A 49 22.24 -11.68 -59.49
N ASP A 50 22.36 -10.85 -60.52
CA ASP A 50 21.61 -9.60 -60.64
C ASP A 50 20.10 -9.86 -60.59
N ALA A 51 19.62 -11.00 -61.12
CA ALA A 51 18.21 -11.39 -61.08
C ALA A 51 17.78 -12.01 -59.74
N ARG A 52 18.75 -12.52 -58.94
CA ARG A 52 18.53 -13.19 -57.64
C ARG A 52 19.56 -12.69 -56.64
N PRO A 53 19.38 -11.48 -56.13
CA PRO A 53 20.35 -10.89 -55.19
C PRO A 53 20.23 -11.50 -53.79
N TYR A 54 21.30 -11.43 -53.02
CA TYR A 54 21.24 -11.60 -51.57
C TYR A 54 20.69 -10.32 -50.96
N ILE A 55 19.57 -10.41 -50.25
CA ILE A 55 18.94 -9.30 -49.58
C ILE A 55 19.02 -9.50 -48.05
N ARG A 56 19.48 -8.51 -47.34
CA ARG A 56 19.50 -8.48 -45.89
C ARG A 56 18.89 -7.20 -45.39
N GLN A 57 17.83 -7.30 -44.61
CA GLN A 57 17.10 -6.16 -44.09
C GLN A 57 16.66 -6.39 -42.64
N THR A 58 16.49 -5.32 -41.91
CA THR A 58 15.86 -5.40 -40.62
C THR A 58 14.36 -5.52 -40.81
N ALA A 59 13.75 -6.55 -40.22
CA ALA A 59 12.32 -6.74 -40.30
C ALA A 59 11.61 -5.46 -39.80
N PRO A 60 10.55 -5.00 -40.49
CA PRO A 60 9.80 -3.84 -40.05
C PRO A 60 9.16 -4.14 -38.71
N TYR A 61 9.32 -3.20 -37.77
CA TYR A 61 8.72 -3.30 -36.48
C TYR A 61 7.20 -3.08 -36.60
N ASN A 62 6.41 -4.10 -36.31
CA ASN A 62 4.96 -4.00 -36.28
C ASN A 62 4.49 -3.88 -34.81
N LYS A 63 4.30 -2.65 -34.35
CA LYS A 63 3.81 -2.40 -32.99
C LYS A 63 2.37 -2.89 -32.75
N ASP A 64 1.59 -3.02 -33.83
CA ASP A 64 0.20 -3.50 -33.72
C ASP A 64 0.10 -4.97 -33.35
N LYS A 65 1.22 -5.72 -33.42
CA LYS A 65 1.29 -7.10 -32.93
C LYS A 65 1.45 -7.19 -31.41
N PHE A 66 1.87 -6.11 -30.74
CA PHE A 66 2.22 -6.13 -29.32
C PHE A 66 1.11 -5.57 -28.44
N ASP A 67 0.30 -4.66 -28.94
CA ASP A 67 -0.80 -4.09 -28.16
C ASP A 67 -1.86 -3.46 -29.06
N ASN A 68 -2.98 -4.16 -29.22
CA ASN A 68 -4.16 -3.65 -29.93
C ASN A 68 -5.10 -2.86 -29.00
N SER A 69 -4.85 -2.85 -27.70
CA SER A 69 -5.69 -2.21 -26.70
C SER A 69 -4.83 -1.53 -25.65
N PRO A 70 -4.48 -0.24 -25.85
CA PRO A 70 -3.75 0.51 -24.83
C PRO A 70 -4.52 0.49 -23.51
N GLU A 71 -3.79 0.44 -22.39
CA GLU A 71 -4.39 0.51 -21.07
C GLU A 71 -5.14 1.85 -20.88
N PRO A 72 -6.17 1.91 -20.01
CA PRO A 72 -6.90 3.15 -19.77
C PRO A 72 -5.95 4.31 -19.42
N GLY A 73 -6.12 5.44 -20.09
CA GLY A 73 -5.23 6.61 -19.97
C GLY A 73 -3.93 6.51 -20.77
N GLU A 74 -3.73 5.45 -21.53
CA GLU A 74 -2.60 5.25 -22.42
C GLU A 74 -2.98 5.53 -23.86
N GLN A 75 -2.07 6.17 -24.58
CA GLN A 75 -2.25 6.50 -25.99
C GLN A 75 -0.99 6.17 -26.78
N SER A 76 -1.17 5.70 -27.99
CA SER A 76 -0.06 5.52 -28.93
C SER A 76 0.21 6.81 -29.67
N LEU A 77 1.42 7.32 -29.54
CA LEU A 77 1.94 8.40 -30.37
C LEU A 77 2.97 7.81 -31.34
N THR A 78 3.08 8.34 -32.56
CA THR A 78 3.97 7.77 -33.59
C THR A 78 5.36 7.42 -33.04
N GLY A 79 5.67 6.13 -32.97
CA GLY A 79 6.93 5.58 -32.45
C GLY A 79 7.06 5.52 -30.92
N TRP A 80 6.05 5.98 -30.16
CA TRP A 80 6.06 5.97 -28.70
C TRP A 80 4.75 5.46 -28.15
N TRP A 81 4.82 4.69 -27.07
CA TRP A 81 3.70 4.45 -26.19
C TRP A 81 3.62 5.56 -25.17
N LEU A 82 2.43 6.04 -24.94
CA LEU A 82 2.17 7.21 -24.13
C LEU A 82 1.19 6.87 -23.03
N ARG A 83 1.57 7.22 -21.78
CA ARG A 83 0.64 7.30 -20.67
C ARG A 83 0.63 8.71 -20.10
N SER A 84 -0.56 9.25 -19.88
CA SER A 84 -0.76 10.52 -19.18
C SER A 84 -1.80 10.36 -18.08
N GLN A 85 -1.55 10.99 -16.95
CA GLN A 85 -2.50 11.03 -15.84
C GLN A 85 -2.51 12.45 -15.26
N SER A 86 -3.69 13.06 -15.23
CA SER A 86 -3.88 14.44 -14.77
C SER A 86 -4.66 14.53 -13.45
N SER A 87 -5.06 13.41 -12.87
CA SER A 87 -5.82 13.39 -11.62
C SER A 87 -5.58 12.08 -10.88
N PHE A 88 -5.71 12.11 -9.55
CA PHE A 88 -5.44 10.98 -8.66
C PHE A 88 -6.62 10.69 -7.73
N HIS A 89 -7.76 11.32 -7.97
CA HIS A 89 -8.93 11.31 -7.06
C HIS A 89 -9.65 9.96 -6.94
N SER A 90 -9.31 8.97 -7.78
CA SER A 90 -9.86 7.62 -7.66
C SER A 90 -9.13 6.74 -6.64
N GLY A 91 -8.18 7.32 -5.92
CA GLY A 91 -7.54 6.69 -4.76
C GLY A 91 -6.40 5.74 -5.07
N SER A 92 -5.84 5.18 -4.02
CA SER A 92 -4.69 4.27 -4.05
C SER A 92 -5.10 2.79 -4.24
N GLY A 93 -4.10 1.90 -4.21
CA GLY A 93 -4.29 0.46 -4.17
C GLY A 93 -4.29 -0.25 -5.53
N ILE A 94 -3.78 0.39 -6.58
CA ILE A 94 -3.55 -0.28 -7.86
C ILE A 94 -2.06 -0.65 -8.00
N LYS A 95 -1.79 -1.92 -8.31
CA LYS A 95 -0.41 -2.37 -8.55
C LYS A 95 0.00 -2.21 -10.01
N PHE A 96 -0.86 -2.61 -10.93
CA PHE A 96 -0.64 -2.49 -12.37
C PHE A 96 -1.83 -1.79 -13.01
N TYR A 97 -1.57 -1.00 -14.05
CA TYR A 97 -2.63 -0.50 -14.91
C TYR A 97 -3.02 -1.62 -15.88
N ASP A 98 -4.24 -2.12 -15.73
CA ASP A 98 -4.79 -3.20 -16.54
C ASP A 98 -5.86 -2.64 -17.50
N PRO A 99 -5.79 -2.91 -18.81
CA PRO A 99 -6.78 -2.44 -19.77
C PRO A 99 -8.21 -2.89 -19.46
N SER A 100 -8.37 -4.02 -18.80
CA SER A 100 -9.69 -4.57 -18.45
C SER A 100 -10.39 -3.87 -17.28
N ALA A 101 -9.69 -3.03 -16.53
CA ALA A 101 -10.20 -2.49 -15.27
C ALA A 101 -11.04 -1.19 -15.40
N GLY A 102 -11.29 -0.68 -16.61
CA GLY A 102 -12.19 0.45 -16.88
C GLY A 102 -11.58 1.84 -16.67
N GLU A 103 -12.37 2.89 -16.89
CA GLU A 103 -11.89 4.29 -16.85
C GLU A 103 -11.44 4.78 -15.46
N THR A 104 -11.99 4.24 -14.39
CA THR A 104 -11.63 4.62 -13.01
C THR A 104 -10.18 4.31 -12.69
N VAL A 105 -9.60 3.29 -13.32
CA VAL A 105 -8.20 2.88 -13.15
C VAL A 105 -7.22 3.96 -13.60
N SER A 106 -7.57 4.74 -14.61
CA SER A 106 -6.71 5.80 -15.15
C SER A 106 -6.37 6.91 -14.14
N HIS A 107 -7.20 7.05 -13.08
CA HIS A 107 -7.04 8.06 -12.04
C HIS A 107 -6.61 7.49 -10.69
N ARG A 108 -6.33 6.18 -10.65
CA ARG A 108 -5.80 5.50 -9.46
C ARG A 108 -4.26 5.53 -9.44
N PHE A 109 -3.70 5.19 -8.30
CA PHE A 109 -2.27 5.10 -8.07
C PHE A 109 -1.97 4.00 -7.04
N THR A 110 -0.69 3.66 -6.82
CA THR A 110 -0.33 2.58 -5.88
C THR A 110 -0.44 3.05 -4.45
N ASP A 111 0.25 4.11 -4.10
CA ASP A 111 0.37 4.60 -2.73
C ASP A 111 0.65 6.11 -2.69
N SER A 112 0.30 6.74 -1.56
CA SER A 112 0.60 8.14 -1.28
C SER A 112 0.87 8.36 0.19
N LYS A 113 1.54 9.47 0.49
CA LYS A 113 1.81 9.92 1.85
C LYS A 113 1.81 11.43 1.92
N ASN A 114 1.10 11.99 2.89
CA ASN A 114 1.03 13.42 3.15
C ASN A 114 0.64 14.28 1.93
N VAL A 115 -0.13 13.70 1.00
CA VAL A 115 -0.58 14.39 -0.22
C VAL A 115 -2.10 14.36 -0.33
N ASN A 116 -2.67 15.52 -0.57
CA ASN A 116 -4.09 15.67 -0.90
C ASN A 116 -4.31 15.33 -2.38
N VAL A 117 -4.89 14.18 -2.65
CA VAL A 117 -5.19 13.66 -3.98
C VAL A 117 -6.64 13.90 -4.41
N TRP A 118 -7.49 14.40 -3.52
CA TRP A 118 -8.94 14.44 -3.66
C TRP A 118 -9.46 15.59 -4.52
N THR A 119 -8.62 16.57 -4.79
CA THR A 119 -8.98 17.65 -5.70
C THR A 119 -8.74 17.23 -7.13
N LYS A 120 -9.82 17.17 -7.93
CA LYS A 120 -9.74 16.76 -9.33
C LYS A 120 -8.78 17.66 -10.12
N GLY A 121 -7.84 17.05 -10.82
CA GLY A 121 -6.88 17.75 -11.69
C GLY A 121 -5.67 18.36 -10.96
N GLN A 122 -5.50 18.08 -9.67
CA GLN A 122 -4.29 18.50 -8.92
C GLN A 122 -4.02 17.62 -7.72
N ALA A 123 -2.77 17.61 -7.28
CA ALA A 123 -2.34 17.05 -6.00
C ALA A 123 -1.44 18.06 -5.28
N THR A 124 -1.59 18.17 -3.97
CA THR A 124 -0.88 19.14 -3.12
C THR A 124 -0.49 18.48 -1.81
N LEU A 125 0.46 19.04 -1.07
CA LEU A 125 0.77 18.57 0.28
C LEU A 125 -0.44 18.76 1.21
N LEU A 126 -0.62 17.83 2.13
CA LEU A 126 -1.49 17.97 3.30
C LEU A 126 -0.86 18.88 4.33
N LYS A 127 -1.64 19.28 5.32
CA LYS A 127 -1.13 20.01 6.46
C LYS A 127 -0.21 19.12 7.30
N ASP A 128 0.77 19.74 7.94
CA ASP A 128 1.69 19.08 8.87
C ASP A 128 0.97 18.67 10.15
N VAL A 129 1.55 17.75 10.88
CA VAL A 129 1.05 17.35 12.20
C VAL A 129 2.11 17.66 13.25
N ALA A 130 1.68 18.20 14.38
CA ALA A 130 2.50 18.46 15.52
C ALA A 130 2.07 17.60 16.71
N THR A 131 2.99 17.19 17.55
CA THR A 131 2.68 16.51 18.80
C THR A 131 1.88 17.48 19.68
N GLY A 132 0.64 17.11 19.99
CA GLY A 132 -0.24 17.89 20.86
C GLY A 132 -0.05 17.56 22.32
N HIS A 133 0.02 16.27 22.65
CA HIS A 133 0.14 15.79 24.02
C HIS A 133 0.91 14.47 24.03
N VAL A 134 1.63 14.23 25.12
CA VAL A 134 2.35 12.98 25.38
C VAL A 134 1.59 12.19 26.44
N THR A 135 0.96 11.10 26.04
CA THR A 135 0.22 10.27 26.97
C THR A 135 1.17 9.39 27.79
N THR A 136 0.91 9.32 29.08
CA THR A 136 1.81 8.67 30.05
C THR A 136 1.29 7.33 30.53
N TYR A 137 0.11 6.88 30.04
CA TYR A 137 -0.56 5.72 30.57
C TYR A 137 -0.43 4.47 29.69
N PRO A 138 -0.33 3.31 30.35
CA PRO A 138 0.02 2.06 29.68
C PRO A 138 -1.14 1.42 28.92
N VAL A 139 -0.77 0.60 27.94
CA VAL A 139 -1.68 -0.37 27.32
C VAL A 139 -2.18 -1.35 28.38
N GLU A 140 -3.48 -1.59 28.45
CA GLU A 140 -4.02 -2.61 29.31
C GLU A 140 -3.62 -4.04 28.91
N SER A 141 -3.75 -4.95 29.86
CA SER A 141 -3.40 -6.37 29.72
C SER A 141 -4.08 -7.10 28.55
N ASN A 142 -5.11 -6.51 27.92
CA ASN A 142 -5.85 -7.05 26.77
C ASN A 142 -5.32 -6.55 25.44
N GLY A 143 -4.21 -5.79 25.39
CA GLY A 143 -3.66 -5.24 24.15
C GLY A 143 -4.49 -4.10 23.54
N ARG A 144 -5.40 -3.46 24.28
CA ARG A 144 -6.11 -2.25 23.88
C ARG A 144 -5.53 -1.04 24.59
N SER A 145 -5.16 -0.06 23.82
CA SER A 145 -4.95 1.29 24.33
C SER A 145 -6.30 1.92 24.60
N PHE A 146 -6.48 2.51 25.77
CA PHE A 146 -7.70 3.29 26.09
C PHE A 146 -7.65 4.71 25.52
N GLN A 147 -6.64 5.06 24.78
CA GLN A 147 -6.56 6.36 24.16
C GLN A 147 -7.67 6.53 23.13
N GLN A 148 -8.63 7.37 23.46
CA GLN A 148 -9.72 7.75 22.58
C GLN A 148 -9.83 9.27 22.53
N LEU A 149 -10.01 9.76 21.31
CA LEU A 149 -10.30 11.17 21.05
C LEU A 149 -11.78 11.36 20.78
N ARG A 150 -12.34 12.43 21.29
CA ARG A 150 -13.68 12.88 20.93
C ARG A 150 -13.63 14.36 20.57
N SER A 151 -14.28 14.69 19.47
CA SER A 151 -14.45 16.09 19.06
C SER A 151 -15.37 16.80 20.04
N ILE A 152 -14.91 17.87 20.66
CA ILE A 152 -15.70 18.65 21.61
C ILE A 152 -15.57 20.16 21.37
N LYS A 153 -16.56 20.87 21.90
CA LYS A 153 -16.55 22.33 22.01
C LYS A 153 -16.92 22.72 23.43
N TRP A 154 -16.15 23.64 24.01
CA TRP A 154 -16.46 24.16 25.34
C TRP A 154 -16.30 25.68 25.38
N GLY A 155 -17.39 26.38 25.69
CA GLY A 155 -17.42 27.84 25.59
C GLY A 155 -17.15 28.29 24.14
N SER A 156 -16.08 29.03 23.95
CA SER A 156 -15.60 29.48 22.61
C SER A 156 -14.46 28.63 22.06
N ASN A 157 -14.03 27.59 22.76
CA ASN A 157 -12.91 26.77 22.38
C ASN A 157 -13.37 25.53 21.61
N ASP A 158 -12.71 25.26 20.51
CA ASP A 158 -12.79 24.01 19.76
C ASP A 158 -11.59 23.13 20.12
N GLY A 159 -11.79 21.82 20.18
CA GLY A 159 -10.72 20.88 20.46
C GLY A 159 -11.19 19.44 20.58
N VAL A 160 -10.40 18.65 21.28
CA VAL A 160 -10.69 17.24 21.54
C VAL A 160 -10.64 16.93 23.02
N LEU A 161 -11.45 15.97 23.43
CA LEU A 161 -11.35 15.30 24.71
C LEU A 161 -10.49 14.06 24.50
N LEU A 162 -9.36 13.99 25.18
CA LEU A 162 -8.46 12.83 25.18
C LEU A 162 -8.72 12.02 26.46
N HIS A 163 -8.96 10.74 26.30
CA HIS A 163 -9.13 9.78 27.38
C HIS A 163 -8.07 8.69 27.22
N ASP A 164 -7.27 8.48 28.26
CA ASP A 164 -6.15 7.55 28.25
C ASP A 164 -6.24 6.41 29.30
N GLY A 165 -7.37 6.28 29.93
CA GLY A 165 -7.65 5.23 30.91
C GLY A 165 -7.75 5.71 32.36
N TYR A 166 -7.00 6.72 32.76
CA TYR A 166 -7.05 7.33 34.09
C TYR A 166 -7.45 8.78 34.03
N ASP A 167 -6.82 9.51 33.14
CA ASP A 167 -7.06 10.94 32.97
C ASP A 167 -7.94 11.20 31.75
N VAL A 168 -8.62 12.29 31.81
CA VAL A 168 -9.31 12.86 30.68
C VAL A 168 -8.93 14.33 30.55
N ASP A 169 -8.35 14.68 29.41
CA ASP A 169 -7.86 16.00 29.14
C ASP A 169 -8.57 16.64 27.97
N LYS A 170 -8.70 17.95 28.02
CA LYS A 170 -9.14 18.78 26.90
C LYS A 170 -7.94 19.37 26.22
N ILE A 171 -7.80 19.18 24.93
CA ILE A 171 -6.74 19.76 24.11
C ILE A 171 -7.39 20.70 23.11
N ASP A 172 -7.01 21.97 23.16
CA ASP A 172 -7.55 22.98 22.26
C ASP A 172 -6.84 22.97 20.88
N THR A 173 -7.29 23.82 19.98
CA THR A 173 -6.72 23.94 18.63
C THR A 173 -5.27 24.43 18.60
N THR A 174 -4.75 24.93 19.70
CA THR A 174 -3.35 25.39 19.84
C THR A 174 -2.45 24.34 20.48
N GLY A 175 -3.02 23.22 20.93
CA GLY A 175 -2.32 22.17 21.65
C GLY A 175 -2.20 22.41 23.14
N VAL A 176 -2.92 23.42 23.68
CA VAL A 176 -2.95 23.68 25.14
C VAL A 176 -3.86 22.66 25.80
N GLU A 177 -3.29 21.95 26.74
CA GLU A 177 -3.96 20.93 27.53
C GLU A 177 -4.63 21.57 28.77
N THR A 178 -5.80 21.06 29.11
CA THR A 178 -6.52 21.38 30.34
C THR A 178 -7.04 20.10 30.97
N HIS A 179 -6.55 19.76 32.14
CA HIS A 179 -7.03 18.59 32.87
C HIS A 179 -8.51 18.73 33.17
N PHE A 180 -9.28 17.71 32.80
CA PHE A 180 -10.72 17.68 33.01
C PHE A 180 -11.12 16.69 34.09
N ILE A 181 -10.56 15.50 34.08
CA ILE A 181 -10.70 14.46 35.08
C ILE A 181 -9.31 13.94 35.39
N ASP A 182 -8.96 13.92 36.67
CA ASP A 182 -7.63 13.52 37.15
C ASP A 182 -7.86 12.39 38.18
N TYR A 183 -7.61 11.15 37.78
CA TYR A 183 -7.61 10.00 38.65
C TYR A 183 -6.17 9.52 38.88
N ASN A 184 -5.79 9.38 40.13
CA ASN A 184 -4.44 8.89 40.45
C ASN A 184 -4.26 7.46 39.99
N ALA A 185 -3.23 7.18 39.23
CA ALA A 185 -2.87 5.85 38.71
C ALA A 185 -2.66 4.75 39.78
N GLY A 186 -2.58 5.11 41.04
CA GLY A 186 -2.51 4.16 42.16
C GLY A 186 -3.84 3.96 42.89
N ALA A 187 -4.86 4.75 42.52
CA ALA A 187 -6.22 4.53 42.96
C ALA A 187 -6.95 3.73 41.87
N ASP A 188 -7.81 2.90 42.29
CA ASP A 188 -8.43 1.87 41.46
C ASP A 188 -9.48 2.38 40.44
N ASP A 189 -9.61 3.69 40.30
CA ASP A 189 -10.62 4.31 39.44
C ASP A 189 -10.10 4.52 38.01
N LYS A 190 -10.45 3.61 37.13
CA LYS A 190 -10.19 3.75 35.70
C LYS A 190 -11.41 4.27 34.97
N VAL A 191 -11.21 5.11 33.95
CA VAL A 191 -12.25 5.49 32.99
C VAL A 191 -12.28 4.43 31.90
N TYR A 192 -13.39 3.70 31.79
CA TYR A 192 -13.55 2.62 30.80
C TYR A 192 -14.24 3.06 29.51
N ALA A 193 -15.06 4.06 29.58
CA ALA A 193 -15.76 4.63 28.43
C ALA A 193 -16.21 6.03 28.73
N ILE A 194 -16.26 6.88 27.71
CA ILE A 194 -16.71 8.26 27.80
C ILE A 194 -17.55 8.64 26.59
N CYS A 195 -18.61 9.43 26.80
CA CYS A 195 -19.37 10.09 25.75
C CYS A 195 -19.75 11.50 26.18
N ASP A 196 -20.29 12.31 25.28
CA ASP A 196 -20.77 13.65 25.54
C ASP A 196 -22.04 13.96 24.75
N ASP A 197 -22.82 14.93 25.26
CA ASP A 197 -24.01 15.47 24.60
C ASP A 197 -23.76 16.84 23.95
N GLY A 198 -22.49 17.23 23.79
CA GLY A 198 -22.06 18.53 23.30
C GLY A 198 -21.95 19.60 24.40
N THR A 199 -22.42 19.34 25.63
CA THR A 199 -22.36 20.26 26.79
C THR A 199 -21.78 19.59 28.03
N THR A 200 -22.04 18.33 28.20
CA THR A 200 -21.70 17.53 29.38
C THR A 200 -21.06 16.22 28.93
N ALA A 201 -19.95 15.87 29.55
CA ALA A 201 -19.33 14.56 29.40
C ALA A 201 -19.88 13.59 30.45
N TYR A 202 -20.01 12.33 30.03
CA TYR A 202 -20.47 11.20 30.83
C TYR A 202 -19.45 10.09 30.71
N TRP A 203 -19.08 9.44 31.81
CA TRP A 203 -18.10 8.34 31.76
C TRP A 203 -18.37 7.27 32.80
N VAL A 204 -17.82 6.09 32.54
CA VAL A 204 -17.89 4.91 33.39
C VAL A 204 -16.59 4.71 34.12
N THR A 205 -16.64 4.54 35.43
CA THR A 205 -15.53 4.13 36.26
C THR A 205 -15.83 2.83 37.01
N ASN A 206 -14.80 2.20 37.51
CA ASN A 206 -14.88 1.05 38.42
C ASN A 206 -14.35 1.48 39.78
N ASP A 207 -15.24 1.75 40.73
CA ASP A 207 -14.84 1.95 42.13
C ASP A 207 -14.47 0.59 42.74
N THR A 208 -13.21 0.44 43.07
CA THR A 208 -12.63 -0.81 43.60
C THR A 208 -12.85 -1.03 45.09
N GLY A 209 -13.82 -0.41 45.70
CA GLY A 209 -14.26 -0.86 47.03
C GLY A 209 -14.46 -2.38 47.04
N PRO A 210 -14.47 -3.04 48.22
CA PRO A 210 -14.38 -4.51 48.37
C PRO A 210 -15.47 -5.33 47.67
N SER A 211 -16.38 -4.68 46.96
CA SER A 211 -17.52 -5.35 46.28
C SER A 211 -17.62 -5.06 44.77
N GLY A 212 -16.65 -4.37 44.17
CA GLY A 212 -16.74 -3.90 42.77
C GLY A 212 -17.99 -3.01 42.55
N LYS A 213 -17.83 -1.88 41.95
CA LYS A 213 -18.93 -0.98 41.60
C LYS A 213 -18.70 -0.36 40.23
N LEU A 214 -19.69 -0.49 39.36
CA LEU A 214 -19.76 0.31 38.16
C LEU A 214 -20.38 1.65 38.53
N GLU A 215 -19.67 2.74 38.37
CA GLU A 215 -20.15 4.09 38.59
C GLU A 215 -20.20 4.89 37.30
N VAL A 216 -21.31 5.61 37.10
CA VAL A 216 -21.46 6.55 35.98
C VAL A 216 -21.46 7.97 36.54
N ASN A 217 -20.54 8.76 36.02
CA ASN A 217 -20.35 10.14 36.42
C ASN A 217 -20.63 11.11 35.28
N LYS A 218 -20.88 12.38 35.61
CA LYS A 218 -21.03 13.46 34.63
C LYS A 218 -20.36 14.75 35.07
N LYS A 219 -19.97 15.58 34.09
CA LYS A 219 -19.38 16.88 34.31
C LYS A 219 -19.56 17.78 33.08
N VAL A 220 -19.89 19.04 33.30
CA VAL A 220 -20.01 19.99 32.19
C VAL A 220 -18.66 20.25 31.52
N LEU A 221 -18.64 20.29 30.20
CA LEU A 221 -17.38 20.46 29.41
C LEU A 221 -16.64 21.76 29.68
N THR A 222 -17.34 22.79 30.19
CA THR A 222 -16.72 24.07 30.56
C THR A 222 -15.93 24.02 31.88
N ALA A 223 -16.12 22.97 32.70
CA ALA A 223 -15.39 22.79 33.96
C ALA A 223 -13.94 22.29 33.71
N ASP A 224 -13.10 22.39 34.75
CA ASP A 224 -11.74 21.86 34.83
C ASP A 224 -11.61 20.82 35.94
N SER A 225 -10.39 20.30 36.19
CA SER A 225 -10.15 19.29 37.23
C SER A 225 -10.50 19.74 38.64
N THR A 226 -10.54 21.07 38.91
CA THR A 226 -10.89 21.62 40.24
C THR A 226 -12.35 21.46 40.61
N THR A 227 -13.22 21.25 39.61
CA THR A 227 -14.66 21.01 39.81
C THR A 227 -14.88 19.52 39.97
N SER A 228 -15.50 19.10 41.06
CA SER A 228 -15.84 17.71 41.32
C SER A 228 -16.81 17.17 40.30
N ALA A 229 -16.63 15.90 39.88
CA ALA A 229 -17.62 15.17 39.12
C ALA A 229 -18.92 14.97 39.89
N THR A 230 -20.03 14.88 39.19
CA THR A 230 -21.34 14.53 39.79
C THR A 230 -21.67 13.09 39.50
N PRO A 231 -21.71 12.22 40.51
CA PRO A 231 -22.19 10.83 40.33
C PRO A 231 -23.65 10.85 39.84
N MET A 232 -23.93 10.07 38.82
CA MET A 232 -25.29 9.84 38.33
C MET A 232 -25.95 8.67 39.06
N PHE A 233 -25.27 7.52 39.02
CA PHE A 233 -25.72 6.31 39.71
C PHE A 233 -24.57 5.32 39.84
N THR A 234 -24.80 4.33 40.73
CA THR A 234 -23.83 3.22 40.97
C THR A 234 -24.58 1.89 40.85
N ILE A 235 -23.97 0.93 40.12
CA ILE A 235 -24.43 -0.46 40.07
C ILE A 235 -23.48 -1.30 40.92
N ASN A 236 -23.97 -1.78 42.06
CA ASN A 236 -23.18 -2.55 43.00
C ASN A 236 -22.97 -4.01 42.54
N GLY A 237 -21.83 -4.61 42.92
CA GLY A 237 -21.54 -6.00 42.65
C GLY A 237 -21.15 -6.27 41.18
N VAL A 238 -20.70 -5.24 40.47
CA VAL A 238 -20.23 -5.34 39.08
C VAL A 238 -18.82 -4.78 39.02
N THR A 239 -17.87 -5.65 38.72
CA THR A 239 -16.50 -5.22 38.35
C THR A 239 -16.48 -5.00 36.84
N VAL A 240 -16.12 -3.79 36.43
CA VAL A 240 -16.03 -3.46 34.99
C VAL A 240 -14.71 -3.98 34.47
N THR A 241 -14.77 -4.80 33.43
CA THR A 241 -13.61 -5.30 32.67
C THR A 241 -13.50 -4.63 31.29
N ASN A 242 -14.63 -4.32 30.70
CA ASN A 242 -14.73 -3.56 29.46
C ASN A 242 -16.01 -2.74 29.45
N ALA A 243 -15.99 -1.59 28.82
CA ALA A 243 -17.19 -0.81 28.55
C ALA A 243 -17.06 0.00 27.26
N THR A 244 -18.18 0.28 26.63
CA THR A 244 -18.33 1.29 25.57
C THR A 244 -19.58 2.09 25.82
N MET A 245 -19.54 3.38 25.52
CA MET A 245 -20.65 4.30 25.78
C MET A 245 -20.78 5.28 24.63
N GLU A 246 -22.01 5.60 24.26
CA GLU A 246 -22.28 6.60 23.22
C GLU A 246 -23.58 7.36 23.53
N TYR A 247 -23.59 8.65 23.21
CA TYR A 247 -24.78 9.47 23.25
C TYR A 247 -25.48 9.42 21.88
N VAL A 248 -26.59 8.77 21.83
CA VAL A 248 -27.37 8.54 20.59
C VAL A 248 -28.84 8.77 20.83
N LYS A 249 -29.50 9.44 19.89
CA LYS A 249 -30.98 9.67 19.97
C LYS A 249 -31.42 10.29 21.29
N ASP A 250 -30.70 11.31 21.77
CA ASP A 250 -30.91 12.05 23.02
C ASP A 250 -30.87 11.19 24.30
N ARG A 251 -30.20 10.04 24.22
CA ARG A 251 -30.04 9.10 25.33
C ARG A 251 -28.60 8.55 25.37
N ILE A 252 -28.18 8.10 26.53
CA ILE A 252 -26.91 7.43 26.71
C ILE A 252 -27.17 5.92 26.62
N VAL A 253 -26.44 5.28 25.70
CA VAL A 253 -26.39 3.81 25.59
C VAL A 253 -25.00 3.37 26.05
N MET A 254 -24.99 2.43 26.98
CA MET A 254 -23.78 1.88 27.59
C MET A 254 -23.81 0.37 27.49
N ALA A 255 -22.73 -0.21 26.98
CA ALA A 255 -22.46 -1.63 27.14
C ALA A 255 -21.30 -1.79 28.10
N ALA A 256 -21.49 -2.54 29.16
CA ALA A 256 -20.49 -2.84 30.17
C ALA A 256 -20.47 -4.34 30.44
N ASN A 257 -19.30 -4.96 30.31
CA ASN A 257 -19.13 -6.40 30.29
C ASN A 257 -20.09 -7.04 29.27
N ASN A 258 -20.92 -8.00 29.67
CA ASN A 258 -21.91 -8.64 28.80
C ASN A 258 -23.33 -8.03 28.85
N LYS A 259 -23.46 -6.81 29.43
CA LYS A 259 -24.76 -6.17 29.64
C LYS A 259 -24.90 -4.85 28.92
N ILE A 260 -26.12 -4.55 28.44
CA ILE A 260 -26.43 -3.30 27.74
C ILE A 260 -27.49 -2.54 28.56
N TYR A 261 -27.23 -1.24 28.70
CA TYR A 261 -28.06 -0.30 29.44
C TYR A 261 -28.39 0.91 28.55
N GLU A 262 -29.55 1.50 28.79
CA GLU A 262 -29.96 2.78 28.21
C GLU A 262 -30.55 3.67 29.30
N PHE A 263 -30.20 4.95 29.31
CA PHE A 263 -30.71 5.90 30.29
C PHE A 263 -30.67 7.32 29.75
N PRO A 264 -31.56 8.22 30.24
CA PRO A 264 -31.52 9.64 29.90
C PRO A 264 -30.37 10.35 30.66
N THR A 265 -29.97 11.52 30.17
CA THR A 265 -28.97 12.38 30.81
C THR A 265 -29.34 12.85 32.23
N SER A 266 -30.64 12.75 32.58
CA SER A 266 -31.16 13.08 33.91
C SER A 266 -31.24 11.87 34.87
N GLN A 267 -30.73 10.69 34.46
CA GLN A 267 -30.80 9.49 35.30
C GLN A 267 -30.09 9.72 36.64
N ALA A 268 -30.73 9.27 37.71
CA ALA A 268 -30.24 9.43 39.10
C ALA A 268 -30.25 8.11 39.89
N THR A 269 -30.78 7.06 39.31
CA THR A 269 -30.84 5.72 39.94
C THR A 269 -30.31 4.67 38.98
N ALA A 270 -29.72 3.59 39.49
CA ALA A 270 -29.18 2.52 38.65
C ALA A 270 -30.28 1.97 37.68
N PRO A 271 -30.01 2.00 36.36
CA PRO A 271 -30.93 1.44 35.39
C PRO A 271 -30.87 -0.09 35.42
N THR A 272 -31.94 -0.75 35.00
CA THR A 272 -31.93 -2.19 34.76
C THR A 272 -31.31 -2.48 33.41
N ALA A 273 -30.52 -3.55 33.30
CA ALA A 273 -30.01 -3.99 32.02
C ALA A 273 -31.13 -4.34 31.04
N LEU A 274 -31.08 -3.80 29.84
CA LEU A 274 -32.06 -4.09 28.78
C LEU A 274 -31.80 -5.41 28.10
N TYR A 275 -30.53 -5.79 28.05
CA TYR A 275 -30.06 -7.04 27.49
C TYR A 275 -28.85 -7.55 28.25
N THR A 276 -28.78 -8.87 28.45
CA THR A 276 -27.59 -9.56 28.95
C THR A 276 -27.24 -10.64 27.94
N HIS A 277 -26.00 -10.56 27.39
CA HIS A 277 -25.52 -11.54 26.46
C HIS A 277 -25.23 -12.86 27.20
N SER A 278 -25.49 -13.98 26.53
CA SER A 278 -25.33 -15.32 27.11
C SER A 278 -23.87 -15.74 27.29
N ASP A 279 -22.96 -15.13 26.54
CA ASP A 279 -21.53 -15.33 26.67
C ASP A 279 -20.96 -14.20 27.53
N ASP A 280 -20.36 -14.56 28.65
CA ASP A 280 -19.77 -13.62 29.61
C ASP A 280 -18.43 -13.05 29.12
N ASP A 281 -17.79 -13.70 28.14
CA ASP A 281 -16.53 -13.27 27.55
C ASP A 281 -16.71 -12.31 26.36
N ILE A 282 -17.92 -11.91 26.03
CA ILE A 282 -18.17 -10.95 24.97
C ILE A 282 -17.57 -9.59 25.31
N ILE A 283 -16.92 -9.00 24.33
CA ILE A 283 -16.37 -7.64 24.39
C ILE A 283 -17.18 -6.77 23.42
N PHE A 284 -18.03 -5.89 23.96
CA PHE A 284 -18.68 -4.87 23.18
C PHE A 284 -17.70 -3.74 22.86
N THR A 285 -17.60 -3.38 21.58
CA THR A 285 -16.55 -2.47 21.10
C THR A 285 -17.05 -1.12 20.66
N SER A 286 -18.28 -1.03 20.16
CA SER A 286 -18.77 0.20 19.56
C SER A 286 -20.30 0.25 19.50
N ILE A 287 -20.84 1.45 19.57
CA ILE A 287 -22.27 1.76 19.49
C ILE A 287 -22.47 2.82 18.42
N THR A 288 -23.50 2.68 17.59
CA THR A 288 -23.93 3.71 16.64
C THR A 288 -25.44 3.61 16.41
N ALA A 289 -26.04 4.62 15.77
CA ALA A 289 -27.46 4.63 15.47
C ALA A 289 -27.73 4.93 14.01
N SER A 290 -28.71 4.26 13.43
CA SER A 290 -29.21 4.53 12.09
C SER A 290 -30.75 4.32 12.04
N GLY A 291 -31.47 5.31 11.50
CA GLY A 291 -32.90 5.25 11.41
C GLY A 291 -33.56 5.00 12.78
N PRO A 292 -34.47 4.02 12.91
CA PRO A 292 -35.17 3.71 14.16
C PRO A 292 -34.41 2.72 15.06
N ALA A 293 -33.15 2.39 14.75
CA ALA A 293 -32.39 1.36 15.45
C ALA A 293 -31.06 1.87 16.02
N ILE A 294 -30.60 1.23 17.08
CA ILE A 294 -29.27 1.35 17.63
C ILE A 294 -28.56 0.03 17.35
N TYR A 295 -27.29 0.14 16.92
CA TYR A 295 -26.42 -0.97 16.59
C TYR A 295 -25.26 -1.01 17.59
N ILE A 296 -24.98 -2.20 18.10
CA ILE A 296 -23.90 -2.45 19.06
C ILE A 296 -23.07 -3.59 18.50
N ALA A 297 -21.79 -3.31 18.27
CA ALA A 297 -20.85 -4.32 17.80
C ALA A 297 -20.08 -4.95 18.95
N GLY A 298 -19.72 -6.21 18.79
CA GLY A 298 -18.90 -6.93 19.75
C GLY A 298 -18.33 -8.20 19.15
N TYR A 299 -17.37 -8.78 19.85
CA TYR A 299 -16.80 -10.07 19.51
C TYR A 299 -16.60 -10.94 20.75
N SER A 300 -16.66 -12.25 20.54
CA SER A 300 -16.27 -13.27 21.50
C SER A 300 -15.37 -14.27 20.80
N GLY A 301 -14.15 -14.45 21.31
CA GLY A 301 -13.15 -15.29 20.69
C GLY A 301 -12.85 -14.87 19.24
N ILE A 302 -13.26 -15.68 18.27
CA ILE A 302 -13.03 -15.46 16.83
C ILE A 302 -14.29 -15.03 16.06
N GLN A 303 -15.42 -14.91 16.75
CA GLN A 303 -16.69 -14.48 16.14
C GLN A 303 -17.01 -13.04 16.51
N SER A 304 -17.51 -12.28 15.53
CA SER A 304 -17.94 -10.90 15.72
C SER A 304 -19.31 -10.70 15.13
N SER A 305 -20.15 -9.98 15.88
CA SER A 305 -21.51 -9.69 15.48
C SER A 305 -21.87 -8.23 15.71
N ILE A 306 -22.79 -7.75 14.90
CA ILE A 306 -23.46 -6.46 15.11
C ILE A 306 -24.89 -6.76 15.52
N PHE A 307 -25.27 -6.35 16.72
CA PHE A 307 -26.60 -6.51 17.28
C PHE A 307 -27.44 -5.28 16.99
N LYS A 308 -28.72 -5.50 16.73
CA LYS A 308 -29.69 -4.44 16.43
C LYS A 308 -30.74 -4.35 17.53
N PHE A 309 -31.01 -3.14 17.98
CA PHE A 309 -32.04 -2.78 18.93
C PHE A 309 -32.99 -1.75 18.28
N THR A 310 -34.16 -2.21 17.80
CA THR A 310 -35.14 -1.32 17.21
C THR A 310 -35.85 -0.56 18.32
N LEU A 311 -35.85 0.77 18.22
CA LEU A 311 -36.51 1.63 19.19
C LEU A 311 -38.02 1.45 19.14
N ASN A 312 -38.66 1.51 20.29
CA ASN A 312 -40.13 1.50 20.40
C ASN A 312 -40.71 2.86 19.93
N THR A 313 -42.01 2.98 19.92
CA THR A 313 -42.73 4.21 19.52
C THR A 313 -42.41 5.43 20.39
N ALA A 314 -41.89 5.24 21.60
CA ALA A 314 -41.41 6.31 22.47
C ALA A 314 -39.93 6.65 22.25
N GLY A 315 -39.25 6.05 21.26
CA GLY A 315 -37.84 6.27 20.96
C GLY A 315 -36.88 5.64 21.97
N VAL A 316 -37.30 4.63 22.72
CA VAL A 316 -36.55 3.95 23.78
C VAL A 316 -36.23 2.52 23.35
N MET A 317 -35.05 2.00 23.75
CA MET A 317 -34.69 0.61 23.50
C MET A 317 -35.60 -0.36 24.28
N PRO A 318 -36.04 -1.44 23.66
CA PRO A 318 -36.81 -2.44 24.34
C PRO A 318 -35.97 -3.34 25.23
N THR A 319 -36.53 -3.88 26.28
CA THR A 319 -35.94 -4.98 27.03
C THR A 319 -36.04 -6.27 26.20
N LEU A 320 -34.91 -6.94 25.97
CA LEU A 320 -34.83 -8.14 25.13
C LEU A 320 -34.29 -9.32 25.93
N THR A 321 -34.85 -10.48 25.68
CA THR A 321 -34.30 -11.77 26.19
C THR A 321 -33.25 -12.36 25.25
N SER A 322 -33.32 -11.98 23.97
CA SER A 322 -32.30 -12.34 22.95
C SER A 322 -32.05 -11.16 22.02
N ALA A 323 -30.82 -10.90 21.70
CA ALA A 323 -30.46 -9.88 20.74
C ALA A 323 -30.76 -10.33 19.30
N ILE A 324 -31.08 -9.36 18.44
CA ILE A 324 -31.24 -9.59 17.01
C ILE A 324 -29.91 -9.28 16.35
N THR A 325 -29.31 -10.28 15.74
CA THR A 325 -28.07 -10.10 14.95
C THR A 325 -28.42 -9.43 13.63
N ALA A 326 -27.85 -8.27 13.37
CA ALA A 326 -28.00 -7.53 12.13
C ALA A 326 -26.97 -7.97 11.08
N ALA A 327 -25.76 -8.34 11.51
CA ALA A 327 -24.71 -8.92 10.67
C ALA A 327 -23.72 -9.73 11.51
N GLU A 328 -23.14 -10.75 10.88
CA GLU A 328 -22.02 -11.52 11.42
C GLU A 328 -20.80 -11.36 10.48
N MET A 329 -19.62 -11.18 11.05
CA MET A 329 -18.38 -11.08 10.27
C MET A 329 -17.82 -12.45 9.95
N PRO A 330 -16.98 -12.56 8.92
CA PRO A 330 -16.21 -13.78 8.66
C PRO A 330 -15.41 -14.21 9.89
N VAL A 331 -15.28 -15.52 10.08
CA VAL A 331 -14.55 -16.10 11.22
C VAL A 331 -13.13 -15.56 11.29
N GLY A 332 -12.72 -15.07 12.46
CA GLY A 332 -11.41 -14.46 12.70
C GLY A 332 -11.33 -12.97 12.38
N GLU A 333 -12.40 -12.38 11.85
CA GLU A 333 -12.48 -10.93 11.64
C GLU A 333 -13.18 -10.28 12.84
N LYS A 334 -12.42 -9.54 13.66
CA LYS A 334 -12.90 -8.88 14.87
C LYS A 334 -13.29 -7.44 14.58
N ILE A 335 -14.50 -7.05 14.98
CA ILE A 335 -14.95 -5.66 14.86
C ILE A 335 -14.38 -4.83 16.02
N HIS A 336 -13.76 -3.72 15.72
CA HIS A 336 -13.27 -2.75 16.70
C HIS A 336 -14.13 -1.49 16.75
N LYS A 337 -14.66 -1.04 15.60
CA LYS A 337 -15.54 0.15 15.54
C LYS A 337 -16.59 -0.01 14.47
N ILE A 338 -17.80 0.46 14.76
CA ILE A 338 -18.85 0.73 13.77
C ILE A 338 -19.18 2.22 13.81
N TYR A 339 -19.40 2.81 12.63
CA TYR A 339 -19.71 4.23 12.52
C TYR A 339 -20.67 4.48 11.36
N TYR A 340 -21.84 5.03 11.64
CA TYR A 340 -22.83 5.32 10.62
C TYR A 340 -22.71 6.75 10.13
N TYR A 341 -22.51 6.93 8.82
CA TYR A 341 -22.36 8.24 8.22
C TYR A 341 -22.82 8.25 6.75
N LEU A 342 -23.58 9.28 6.35
CA LEU A 342 -24.09 9.49 4.99
C LEU A 342 -24.77 8.27 4.34
N GLY A 343 -25.50 7.47 5.12
CA GLY A 343 -26.21 6.30 4.61
C GLY A 343 -25.42 5.00 4.62
N TYR A 344 -24.13 5.04 4.95
CA TYR A 344 -23.26 3.89 5.05
C TYR A 344 -22.86 3.60 6.49
N MET A 345 -22.74 2.34 6.83
CA MET A 345 -22.10 1.90 8.06
C MET A 345 -20.67 1.48 7.76
N MET A 346 -19.71 2.23 8.28
CA MET A 346 -18.30 1.87 8.23
C MET A 346 -17.99 0.87 9.33
N ILE A 347 -17.27 -0.18 8.99
CA ILE A 347 -16.92 -1.26 9.92
C ILE A 347 -15.39 -1.39 9.93
N GLY A 348 -14.78 -1.03 11.05
CA GLY A 348 -13.34 -1.17 11.31
C GLY A 348 -13.07 -2.52 11.97
N THR A 349 -12.20 -3.30 11.37
CA THR A 349 -11.86 -4.65 11.82
C THR A 349 -10.35 -4.83 11.95
N ASN A 350 -9.94 -5.96 12.51
CA ASN A 350 -8.52 -6.38 12.56
C ASN A 350 -7.96 -6.80 11.18
N LYS A 351 -8.78 -6.82 10.13
CA LYS A 351 -8.35 -7.16 8.76
C LYS A 351 -8.35 -5.94 7.84
N GLY A 352 -9.02 -4.88 8.23
CA GLY A 352 -9.18 -3.68 7.45
C GLY A 352 -10.55 -3.04 7.62
N ILE A 353 -10.99 -2.35 6.58
CA ILE A 353 -12.18 -1.50 6.62
C ILE A 353 -13.19 -2.01 5.60
N ARG A 354 -14.46 -2.11 6.03
CA ARG A 354 -15.60 -2.41 5.18
C ARG A 354 -16.63 -1.29 5.21
N ALA A 355 -17.39 -1.18 4.16
CA ALA A 355 -18.64 -0.41 4.16
C ALA A 355 -19.84 -1.34 4.07
N ALA A 356 -20.93 -0.92 4.65
CA ALA A 356 -22.18 -1.65 4.61
C ALA A 356 -23.36 -0.70 4.38
N VAL A 357 -24.43 -1.23 3.82
CA VAL A 357 -25.73 -0.56 3.73
C VAL A 357 -26.64 -1.13 4.79
N VAL A 358 -27.37 -0.24 5.47
CA VAL A 358 -28.41 -0.61 6.42
C VAL A 358 -29.75 -0.64 5.69
N SER A 359 -30.45 -1.76 5.75
CA SER A 359 -31.76 -1.91 5.14
C SER A 359 -32.81 -1.06 5.87
N ASP A 360 -33.51 -0.20 5.15
CA ASP A 360 -34.58 0.63 5.68
C ASP A 360 -35.84 -0.19 6.10
N GLN A 361 -35.96 -1.41 5.57
CA GLN A 361 -37.11 -2.26 5.82
C GLN A 361 -37.03 -2.99 7.16
N ASP A 362 -35.93 -3.64 7.40
CA ASP A 362 -35.71 -4.51 8.55
C ASP A 362 -34.51 -4.15 9.39
N GLY A 363 -33.69 -3.17 8.97
CA GLY A 363 -32.46 -2.76 9.65
C GLY A 363 -31.35 -3.81 9.63
N SER A 364 -31.39 -4.79 8.73
CA SER A 364 -30.29 -5.71 8.51
C SER A 364 -29.12 -4.98 7.86
N ILE A 365 -27.91 -5.49 8.05
CA ILE A 365 -26.70 -4.90 7.54
C ILE A 365 -26.13 -5.80 6.45
N ASN A 366 -25.98 -5.24 5.25
CA ASN A 366 -25.31 -5.89 4.14
C ASN A 366 -23.94 -5.22 3.92
N TYR A 367 -22.88 -5.90 4.31
CA TYR A 367 -21.53 -5.39 4.14
C TYR A 367 -20.86 -5.87 2.84
N GLY A 368 -20.00 -5.02 2.28
CA GLY A 368 -19.22 -5.27 1.08
C GLY A 368 -17.87 -5.95 1.37
N PRO A 369 -17.05 -6.11 0.32
CA PRO A 369 -15.67 -6.54 0.47
C PRO A 369 -14.85 -5.53 1.29
N LEU A 370 -13.62 -5.89 1.65
CA LEU A 370 -12.68 -4.94 2.24
C LEU A 370 -12.42 -3.80 1.24
N ILE A 371 -12.60 -2.56 1.67
CA ILE A 371 -12.18 -1.37 0.92
C ILE A 371 -10.65 -1.37 0.83
N VAL A 372 -10.02 -1.64 1.97
CA VAL A 372 -8.58 -1.74 2.14
C VAL A 372 -8.26 -2.78 3.19
N GLU A 373 -7.25 -3.61 2.91
CA GLU A 373 -6.61 -4.46 3.90
C GLU A 373 -5.55 -3.66 4.63
N THR A 374 -5.54 -3.73 5.96
CA THR A 374 -4.61 -2.97 6.79
C THR A 374 -3.72 -3.90 7.58
N THR A 375 -2.51 -3.45 7.89
CA THR A 375 -1.56 -4.20 8.73
C THR A 375 -1.88 -4.09 10.22
N GLN A 376 -2.65 -3.07 10.58
CA GLN A 376 -3.11 -2.81 11.94
C GLN A 376 -4.64 -2.76 11.96
N PRO A 377 -5.29 -3.08 13.10
CA PRO A 377 -6.72 -2.93 13.25
C PRO A 377 -7.17 -1.48 13.01
N CYS A 378 -8.40 -1.31 12.50
CA CYS A 378 -9.04 -0.01 12.43
C CYS A 378 -9.88 0.22 13.70
N TYR A 379 -9.40 1.09 14.57
CA TYR A 379 -10.00 1.29 15.90
C TYR A 379 -11.01 2.42 15.96
N ASP A 380 -10.96 3.41 15.07
CA ASP A 380 -11.85 4.56 15.14
C ASP A 380 -12.07 5.23 13.79
N PHE A 381 -13.13 6.03 13.71
CA PHE A 381 -13.50 6.81 12.53
C PHE A 381 -13.85 8.25 12.91
N ALA A 382 -13.44 9.18 12.06
CA ALA A 382 -13.93 10.55 12.06
C ALA A 382 -14.48 10.87 10.67
N ALA A 383 -15.57 11.63 10.59
CA ALA A 383 -16.17 11.93 9.30
C ALA A 383 -16.53 13.41 9.15
N ARG A 384 -16.34 13.94 7.93
CA ARG A 384 -16.75 15.28 7.56
C ARG A 384 -16.98 15.36 6.05
N ASP A 385 -18.01 16.11 5.64
CA ASP A 385 -18.46 16.23 4.25
C ASP A 385 -18.74 14.85 3.64
N ARG A 386 -18.02 14.46 2.59
CA ARG A 386 -18.14 13.15 1.96
C ARG A 386 -17.05 12.16 2.37
N PHE A 387 -16.17 12.55 3.28
CA PHE A 387 -14.99 11.76 3.65
C PHE A 387 -15.13 11.13 5.02
N VAL A 388 -14.49 9.97 5.16
CA VAL A 388 -14.29 9.27 6.43
C VAL A 388 -12.79 9.05 6.62
N TRP A 389 -12.26 9.49 7.77
CA TRP A 389 -10.90 9.23 8.20
C TRP A 389 -10.90 8.03 9.14
N CYS A 390 -9.94 7.17 8.98
CA CYS A 390 -9.84 5.89 9.66
C CYS A 390 -8.52 5.82 10.41
N ALA A 391 -8.57 5.60 11.71
CA ALA A 391 -7.39 5.42 12.56
C ALA A 391 -6.81 4.02 12.34
N THR A 392 -5.89 3.89 11.40
CA THR A 392 -5.23 2.62 11.02
C THR A 392 -4.09 2.85 10.04
N SER A 393 -3.35 1.81 9.71
CA SER A 393 -2.25 1.86 8.75
C SER A 393 -2.23 0.66 7.82
N VAL A 394 -1.81 0.88 6.58
CA VAL A 394 -1.57 -0.18 5.58
C VAL A 394 -0.10 -0.57 5.45
N ALA A 395 0.83 0.26 5.94
CA ALA A 395 2.27 0.09 5.71
C ALA A 395 3.06 -0.30 6.97
N GLY A 396 2.37 -0.68 8.06
CA GLY A 396 3.01 -1.02 9.33
C GLY A 396 3.50 0.18 10.15
N GLU A 397 3.30 1.40 9.66
CA GLU A 397 3.52 2.65 10.37
C GLU A 397 2.19 3.24 10.83
N PRO A 398 2.12 3.90 12.00
CA PRO A 398 0.89 4.53 12.46
C PRO A 398 0.47 5.64 11.48
N GLY A 399 -0.82 5.77 11.25
CA GLY A 399 -1.32 6.74 10.29
C GLY A 399 -2.84 6.86 10.26
N VAL A 400 -3.31 7.60 9.28
CA VAL A 400 -4.73 7.81 9.02
C VAL A 400 -5.01 7.61 7.54
N ILE A 401 -6.01 6.80 7.25
CA ILE A 401 -6.52 6.57 5.90
C ILE A 401 -7.76 7.43 5.69
N ARG A 402 -7.89 8.08 4.53
CA ARG A 402 -9.12 8.78 4.13
C ARG A 402 -9.85 7.99 3.06
N ILE A 403 -11.15 7.85 3.22
CA ILE A 403 -12.07 7.20 2.29
C ILE A 403 -13.04 8.25 1.73
N ASP A 404 -13.25 8.27 0.43
CA ASP A 404 -14.19 9.16 -0.26
C ASP A 404 -15.51 8.41 -0.55
N LEU A 405 -16.53 8.62 0.27
CA LEU A 405 -17.85 8.02 0.08
C LEU A 405 -18.58 8.56 -1.17
N GLY A 406 -18.12 9.64 -1.75
CA GLY A 406 -18.65 10.15 -3.02
C GLY A 406 -18.04 9.47 -4.26
N ASN A 407 -17.07 8.56 -4.09
CA ASN A 407 -16.39 7.89 -5.19
C ASN A 407 -16.35 6.37 -4.98
N GLU A 408 -17.44 5.71 -5.36
CA GLU A 408 -17.57 4.26 -5.34
C GLU A 408 -16.88 3.65 -6.58
N ILE A 409 -15.90 2.79 -6.34
CA ILE A 409 -15.14 2.12 -7.40
C ILE A 409 -15.86 0.84 -7.85
N GLU A 410 -16.35 0.08 -6.87
CA GLU A 410 -17.14 -1.14 -7.01
C GLU A 410 -18.20 -1.12 -5.90
N THR A 411 -19.21 -1.96 -5.99
CA THR A 411 -20.28 -2.00 -5.00
C THR A 411 -19.73 -2.11 -3.56
N LEU A 412 -19.99 -1.10 -2.75
CA LEU A 412 -19.51 -0.92 -1.37
C LEU A 412 -17.99 -0.88 -1.23
N ARG A 413 -17.29 -0.55 -2.29
CA ARG A 413 -15.86 -0.34 -2.32
C ARG A 413 -15.53 1.05 -2.80
N PHE A 414 -15.02 1.88 -1.92
CA PHE A 414 -14.80 3.30 -2.13
C PHE A 414 -13.32 3.61 -2.40
N ALA A 415 -13.07 4.74 -3.04
CA ALA A 415 -11.73 5.26 -3.21
C ALA A 415 -11.13 5.62 -1.84
N TYR A 416 -9.87 5.25 -1.64
CA TYR A 416 -9.13 5.56 -0.40
C TYR A 416 -7.71 6.01 -0.71
N ALA A 417 -7.11 6.72 0.23
CA ALA A 417 -5.70 7.08 0.20
C ALA A 417 -5.14 7.18 1.61
N ASN A 418 -3.85 6.95 1.75
CA ASN A 418 -3.16 7.23 3.00
C ASN A 418 -2.92 8.74 3.11
N ASP A 419 -3.57 9.37 4.08
CA ASP A 419 -3.39 10.79 4.31
C ASP A 419 -2.11 11.07 5.09
N ILE A 420 -1.97 10.44 6.25
CA ILE A 420 -0.91 10.69 7.19
C ILE A 420 -0.23 9.37 7.54
N TYR A 421 1.09 9.34 7.41
CA TYR A 421 1.94 8.35 8.06
C TYR A 421 2.83 9.06 9.07
N TYR A 422 2.99 8.48 10.23
CA TYR A 422 3.97 8.91 11.18
C TYR A 422 5.25 8.09 11.04
N THR A 423 6.28 8.73 10.52
CA THR A 423 7.60 8.11 10.31
C THR A 423 8.53 8.38 11.48
N GLY A 424 8.45 7.69 12.53
CA GLY A 424 9.37 7.90 13.66
C GLY A 424 9.29 6.78 14.68
N VAL A 425 8.20 6.03 14.62
CA VAL A 425 7.93 4.95 15.57
C VAL A 425 7.32 3.80 14.78
N SER A 426 8.07 2.75 14.55
CA SER A 426 7.57 1.51 13.96
C SER A 426 6.94 0.60 15.02
N GLY A 427 5.89 -0.14 14.64
CA GLY A 427 5.25 -1.12 15.53
C GLY A 427 4.30 -0.51 16.56
N VAL A 428 3.84 0.73 16.34
CA VAL A 428 2.85 1.45 17.14
C VAL A 428 1.56 1.55 16.37
N GLU A 429 0.42 1.35 17.01
CA GLU A 429 -0.89 1.44 16.39
C GLU A 429 -1.52 2.83 16.57
N THR A 430 -2.28 3.27 15.57
CA THR A 430 -3.14 4.45 15.70
C THR A 430 -4.45 4.03 16.32
N THR A 431 -4.80 4.60 17.46
CA THR A 431 -5.93 4.11 18.28
C THR A 431 -7.20 4.92 18.10
N SER A 432 -7.12 6.20 17.76
CA SER A 432 -8.28 7.04 17.58
C SER A 432 -7.98 8.24 16.68
N CYS A 433 -9.04 8.80 16.08
CA CYS A 433 -8.99 10.06 15.35
C CYS A 433 -10.28 10.85 15.54
N ALA A 434 -10.18 12.19 15.62
CA ALA A 434 -11.31 13.09 15.76
C ALA A 434 -10.98 14.45 15.15
N PHE A 435 -11.99 15.24 14.81
CA PHE A 435 -11.79 16.64 14.45
C PHE A 435 -11.64 17.52 15.69
N LEU A 436 -10.84 18.57 15.59
CA LEU A 436 -10.69 19.58 16.62
C LEU A 436 -11.94 20.47 16.65
N GLY A 437 -12.97 20.01 17.36
CA GLY A 437 -14.25 20.68 17.45
C GLY A 437 -14.91 20.88 16.07
N GLU A 438 -15.31 22.11 15.78
CA GLU A 438 -15.94 22.47 14.51
C GLU A 438 -14.93 22.81 13.40
N THR A 439 -13.62 22.76 13.68
CA THR A 439 -12.57 23.07 12.68
C THR A 439 -12.38 21.93 11.68
N ASP A 440 -11.72 22.24 10.54
CA ASP A 440 -11.34 21.23 9.52
C ASP A 440 -10.03 20.51 9.85
N ARG A 441 -9.58 20.61 11.09
CA ARG A 441 -8.31 20.03 11.53
C ARG A 441 -8.53 18.72 12.23
N LEU A 442 -7.77 17.69 11.82
CA LEU A 442 -7.80 16.37 12.41
C LEU A 442 -6.84 16.27 13.59
N ALA A 443 -7.24 15.52 14.59
CA ALA A 443 -6.36 14.99 15.62
C ALA A 443 -6.38 13.48 15.58
N PHE A 444 -5.27 12.82 15.87
CA PHE A 444 -5.19 11.37 16.04
C PHE A 444 -4.21 11.03 17.15
N CYS A 445 -4.34 9.85 17.73
CA CYS A 445 -3.43 9.37 18.75
C CYS A 445 -2.89 7.98 18.46
N THR A 446 -1.71 7.72 19.02
CA THR A 446 -1.04 6.43 18.95
C THR A 446 -0.96 5.78 20.32
N GLU A 447 -0.85 4.47 20.37
CA GLU A 447 -0.76 3.74 21.62
C GLU A 447 0.59 3.94 22.33
N ALA A 448 0.58 3.75 23.66
CA ALA A 448 1.78 3.53 24.44
C ALA A 448 2.19 2.05 24.38
N ILE A 449 3.47 1.77 24.24
CA ILE A 449 3.98 0.42 24.05
C ILE A 449 5.06 0.01 25.02
N ASN A 450 5.35 -1.32 25.09
CA ASN A 450 6.45 -1.88 25.85
C ASN A 450 6.40 -1.62 27.36
N GLN A 451 5.21 -1.62 27.94
CA GLN A 451 5.07 -1.46 29.38
C GLN A 451 5.79 -2.57 30.15
N LYS A 452 6.58 -2.17 31.15
CA LYS A 452 7.32 -3.05 32.07
C LYS A 452 7.10 -2.63 33.49
N SER A 453 7.03 -3.60 34.40
CA SER A 453 6.94 -3.30 35.83
C SER A 453 8.27 -2.76 36.36
N VAL A 454 8.19 -1.76 37.20
CA VAL A 454 9.31 -1.21 37.95
C VAL A 454 9.28 -1.80 39.37
N THR A 455 10.41 -2.29 39.84
CA THR A 455 10.52 -2.96 41.15
C THR A 455 11.30 -2.17 42.17
N ASN A 456 12.12 -1.19 41.73
CA ASN A 456 12.91 -0.37 42.65
C ASN A 456 13.13 1.02 42.03
N LYS A 457 13.31 2.03 42.88
CA LYS A 457 13.63 3.42 42.55
C LYS A 457 14.77 3.95 43.34
N GLU A 458 15.57 4.84 42.77
CA GLU A 458 16.54 5.69 43.48
C GLU A 458 16.80 6.96 42.69
N ARG A 459 17.23 8.02 43.40
CA ARG A 459 17.71 9.24 42.79
C ARG A 459 18.84 9.89 43.63
N THR A 460 19.91 10.28 42.97
CA THR A 460 20.99 11.08 43.57
C THR A 460 21.10 12.38 42.78
N THR A 461 20.84 13.49 43.44
CA THR A 461 20.73 14.82 42.81
C THR A 461 19.64 14.85 41.72
N THR A 462 20.00 14.94 40.46
CA THR A 462 19.07 14.87 39.30
C THR A 462 19.12 13.54 38.56
N THR A 463 20.02 12.64 38.92
CA THR A 463 20.15 11.34 38.28
C THR A 463 19.23 10.33 38.97
N ALA A 464 18.21 9.90 38.25
CA ALA A 464 17.27 8.88 38.69
C ALA A 464 17.60 7.56 38.03
N THR A 465 17.47 6.45 38.81
CA THR A 465 17.59 5.08 38.31
C THR A 465 16.40 4.27 38.79
N ILE A 466 15.76 3.58 37.87
CA ILE A 466 14.69 2.63 38.13
C ILE A 466 15.12 1.23 37.73
N THR A 467 14.64 0.22 38.45
CA THR A 467 14.89 -1.20 38.16
C THR A 467 13.67 -1.81 37.49
N SER A 468 13.88 -2.33 36.29
CA SER A 468 12.86 -3.03 35.49
C SER A 468 13.53 -4.18 34.75
N ALA A 469 13.14 -5.41 35.06
CA ALA A 469 13.79 -6.61 34.53
C ALA A 469 13.57 -6.74 33.02
N ALA A 470 14.66 -7.01 32.27
CA ALA A 470 14.64 -7.28 30.83
C ALA A 470 13.79 -6.27 30.03
N HIS A 471 13.96 -5.00 30.32
CA HIS A 471 13.10 -3.94 29.80
C HIS A 471 13.24 -3.69 28.29
N GLY A 472 14.40 -3.95 27.69
CA GLY A 472 14.62 -3.83 26.25
C GLY A 472 14.74 -2.40 25.69
N PHE A 473 14.72 -1.35 26.54
CA PHE A 473 14.94 0.02 26.13
C PHE A 473 16.43 0.30 25.86
N VAL A 474 16.70 1.33 25.08
CA VAL A 474 18.07 1.80 24.77
C VAL A 474 18.26 3.27 25.18
N ALA A 475 19.52 3.67 25.35
CA ALA A 475 19.83 5.06 25.62
C ALA A 475 19.35 5.97 24.48
N GLY A 476 18.71 7.08 24.84
CA GLY A 476 18.06 8.00 23.88
C GLY A 476 16.55 7.73 23.68
N ASP A 477 16.02 6.59 24.09
CA ASP A 477 14.57 6.38 24.08
C ASP A 477 13.88 7.37 25.01
N VAL A 478 12.71 7.84 24.58
CA VAL A 478 11.76 8.55 25.46
C VAL A 478 10.89 7.51 26.14
N ILE A 479 10.78 7.62 27.46
CA ILE A 479 9.96 6.72 28.29
C ILE A 479 8.99 7.54 29.13
N TYR A 480 7.84 6.95 29.45
CA TYR A 480 7.02 7.38 30.57
C TYR A 480 7.34 6.52 31.81
N VAL A 481 7.25 7.14 32.97
CA VAL A 481 7.41 6.47 34.27
C VAL A 481 6.21 6.85 35.13
N ILE A 482 5.54 5.87 35.73
CA ILE A 482 4.32 6.08 36.50
C ILE A 482 4.26 5.20 37.74
N GLY A 483 3.70 5.73 38.86
CA GLY A 483 3.52 5.00 40.10
C GLY A 483 4.81 4.73 40.85
N VAL A 484 5.92 5.35 40.43
CA VAL A 484 7.24 5.14 41.06
C VAL A 484 7.44 6.13 42.19
N ASP A 485 7.29 7.40 41.94
CA ASP A 485 7.41 8.52 42.90
C ASP A 485 6.99 9.81 42.19
N ALA A 486 6.25 10.68 42.87
CA ALA A 486 5.80 11.95 42.29
C ALA A 486 6.94 12.82 41.73
N ALA A 487 8.19 12.62 42.17
CA ALA A 487 9.36 13.32 41.65
C ALA A 487 10.06 12.58 40.48
N LEU A 488 9.66 11.35 40.20
CA LEU A 488 10.20 10.48 39.11
C LEU A 488 9.16 10.19 38.07
N ASP A 489 7.89 10.31 38.40
CA ASP A 489 6.79 10.09 37.43
C ASP A 489 6.80 11.19 36.35
N GLY A 490 6.50 10.80 35.12
CA GLY A 490 6.52 11.68 33.96
C GLY A 490 7.31 11.13 32.79
N ASN A 491 7.57 11.97 31.79
CA ASN A 491 8.27 11.60 30.55
C ASN A 491 9.75 11.99 30.64
N TRP A 492 10.61 11.02 30.33
CA TRP A 492 12.06 11.18 30.44
C TRP A 492 12.79 10.60 29.25
N THR A 493 13.92 11.21 28.89
CA THR A 493 14.85 10.61 27.93
C THR A 493 15.90 9.79 28.68
N ILE A 494 16.08 8.56 28.28
CA ILE A 494 17.04 7.63 28.86
C ILE A 494 18.46 8.12 28.61
N THR A 495 19.26 8.29 29.67
CA THR A 495 20.67 8.61 29.56
C THR A 495 21.57 7.38 29.47
N SER A 496 21.23 6.31 30.19
CA SER A 496 21.95 5.04 30.12
C SER A 496 21.09 3.89 30.60
N VAL A 497 21.42 2.67 30.16
CA VAL A 497 20.72 1.44 30.51
C VAL A 497 21.69 0.30 30.84
N THR A 498 21.23 -0.63 31.67
CA THR A 498 21.74 -2.01 31.76
C THR A 498 20.63 -2.96 31.36
N THR A 499 20.81 -4.26 31.46
CA THR A 499 19.76 -5.23 31.19
C THR A 499 18.50 -5.03 32.07
N ASN A 500 18.69 -4.52 33.28
CA ASN A 500 17.63 -4.44 34.29
C ASN A 500 17.47 -3.05 34.91
N THR A 501 18.25 -2.03 34.54
CA THR A 501 18.16 -0.70 35.08
C THR A 501 18.10 0.36 34.01
N ILE A 502 17.32 1.41 34.26
CA ILE A 502 17.13 2.55 33.37
C ILE A 502 17.52 3.80 34.14
N THR A 503 18.41 4.60 33.59
CA THR A 503 18.86 5.86 34.20
C THR A 503 18.45 7.03 33.33
N PHE A 504 17.89 8.09 33.94
CA PHE A 504 17.48 9.33 33.30
C PHE A 504 17.73 10.54 34.20
N THR A 505 17.62 11.72 33.61
CA THR A 505 17.87 12.99 34.38
C THR A 505 16.53 13.68 34.63
N THR A 506 16.25 13.95 35.93
CA THR A 506 15.04 14.66 36.37
C THR A 506 15.24 16.16 36.35
N THR A 507 14.17 16.94 36.20
CA THR A 507 14.17 18.40 36.24
C THR A 507 14.41 18.94 37.65
N THR A 508 13.99 18.19 38.65
CA THR A 508 14.15 18.55 40.08
C THR A 508 15.31 17.77 40.72
N SER A 509 16.06 18.43 41.58
CA SER A 509 17.16 17.80 42.34
C SER A 509 16.67 17.31 43.70
N GLY A 510 17.26 16.20 44.17
CA GLY A 510 16.98 15.62 45.47
C GLY A 510 17.50 14.21 45.60
N THR A 511 17.50 13.66 46.81
CA THR A 511 17.89 12.27 47.07
C THR A 511 16.67 11.46 47.39
N ILE A 512 16.49 10.35 46.64
CA ILE A 512 15.52 9.29 46.94
C ILE A 512 16.35 8.04 47.20
N ALA A 513 16.23 7.51 48.40
CA ALA A 513 16.94 6.27 48.75
C ALA A 513 16.42 5.10 47.92
N SER A 514 17.33 4.15 47.66
CA SER A 514 16.94 2.92 46.98
C SER A 514 15.81 2.19 47.73
N THR A 515 14.64 2.13 47.13
CA THR A 515 13.41 1.64 47.73
C THR A 515 12.59 0.82 46.75
N ALA A 516 12.08 -0.31 47.21
CA ALA A 516 11.17 -1.14 46.41
C ALA A 516 9.84 -0.41 46.16
N VAL A 517 9.30 -0.57 44.95
CA VAL A 517 8.00 -0.06 44.54
C VAL A 517 7.12 -1.18 44.04
N THR A 518 5.81 -0.97 44.12
CA THR A 518 4.78 -1.88 43.63
C THR A 518 3.77 -1.08 42.82
N ASN A 519 3.14 -1.69 41.84
CA ASN A 519 2.21 -1.04 40.92
C ASN A 519 2.83 0.17 40.17
N ALA A 520 4.12 0.02 39.86
CA ALA A 520 4.89 1.04 39.16
C ALA A 520 5.31 0.52 37.78
N PHE A 521 5.29 1.38 36.77
CA PHE A 521 5.51 0.97 35.39
C PHE A 521 6.39 1.96 34.64
N VAL A 522 7.05 1.46 33.57
CA VAL A 522 7.79 2.21 32.58
C VAL A 522 7.45 1.70 31.18
N GLY A 523 7.31 2.59 30.21
CA GLY A 523 6.99 2.22 28.83
C GLY A 523 7.40 3.33 27.84
N LYS A 524 7.21 3.08 26.55
CA LYS A 524 7.28 4.14 25.55
C LYS A 524 5.91 4.84 25.50
N PRO A 525 5.88 6.18 25.53
CA PRO A 525 4.61 6.91 25.56
C PRO A 525 3.89 6.83 24.22
N GLY A 526 2.57 6.89 24.28
CA GLY A 526 1.74 7.24 23.13
C GLY A 526 1.75 8.77 22.93
N TYR A 527 1.33 9.19 21.74
CA TYR A 527 1.29 10.60 21.38
C TYR A 527 -0.05 10.96 20.76
N SER A 528 -0.58 12.11 21.08
CA SER A 528 -1.62 12.75 20.30
C SER A 528 -0.98 13.74 19.32
N TYR A 529 -1.46 13.75 18.10
CA TYR A 529 -1.01 14.60 17.02
C TYR A 529 -2.15 15.49 16.58
N LEU A 530 -1.85 16.75 16.39
CA LEU A 530 -2.79 17.77 15.92
C LEU A 530 -2.36 18.26 14.55
N GLU A 531 -3.27 18.25 13.60
CA GLU A 531 -3.04 18.87 12.29
C GLU A 531 -2.79 20.36 12.45
N ALA A 532 -1.77 20.89 11.78
CA ALA A 532 -1.40 22.31 11.85
C ALA A 532 -2.48 23.20 11.24
N ALA A 533 -2.57 24.44 11.69
CA ALA A 533 -3.55 25.39 11.14
C ALA A 533 -3.28 25.74 9.68
N SER A 534 -2.01 25.93 9.30
CA SER A 534 -1.63 26.36 7.95
C SER A 534 -0.32 25.76 7.43
N THR A 535 0.56 25.27 8.28
CA THR A 535 1.84 24.69 7.88
C THR A 535 1.58 23.38 7.14
N LEU A 536 2.19 23.23 5.96
CA LEU A 536 2.12 21.97 5.19
C LEU A 536 3.14 20.96 5.68
N ALA A 537 2.89 19.69 5.44
CA ALA A 537 3.87 18.62 5.68
C ALA A 537 5.19 18.93 4.96
N SER A 538 6.30 18.64 5.59
CA SER A 538 7.64 18.94 5.04
C SER A 538 7.87 18.22 3.72
N THR A 539 7.39 17.00 3.63
CA THR A 539 7.47 16.15 2.44
C THR A 539 6.27 15.23 2.32
N GLY A 540 5.98 14.83 1.10
CA GLY A 540 4.96 13.83 0.77
C GLY A 540 5.28 13.19 -0.56
N TYR A 541 4.59 12.10 -0.92
CA TYR A 541 4.79 11.46 -2.22
C TYR A 541 3.50 10.84 -2.77
N ILE A 542 3.49 10.62 -4.08
CA ILE A 542 2.54 9.75 -4.80
C ILE A 542 3.36 8.80 -5.67
N THR A 543 3.06 7.50 -5.59
CA THR A 543 3.63 6.47 -6.47
C THR A 543 2.54 5.94 -7.39
N THR A 544 2.74 6.00 -8.69
CA THR A 544 1.79 5.47 -9.69
C THR A 544 1.74 3.96 -9.65
N GLY A 545 0.74 3.35 -10.27
CA GLY A 545 0.80 1.93 -10.62
C GLY A 545 1.93 1.65 -11.62
N TYR A 546 2.34 0.39 -11.71
CA TYR A 546 3.30 -0.04 -12.72
C TYR A 546 2.67 0.05 -14.12
N ILE A 547 3.42 0.65 -15.04
CA ILE A 547 3.04 0.85 -16.45
C ILE A 547 3.73 -0.22 -17.28
N ARG A 548 2.96 -1.11 -17.90
CA ARG A 548 3.45 -2.23 -18.71
C ARG A 548 2.98 -2.21 -20.17
N TYR A 549 2.01 -1.36 -20.51
CA TYR A 549 1.43 -1.24 -21.85
C TYR A 549 0.87 -2.57 -22.41
N GLY A 550 0.27 -3.39 -21.52
CA GLY A 550 -0.35 -4.66 -21.89
C GLY A 550 0.61 -5.77 -22.32
N THR A 551 1.94 -5.56 -22.19
CA THR A 551 2.95 -6.54 -22.62
C THR A 551 4.10 -6.64 -21.61
N LEU A 552 4.67 -7.83 -21.48
CA LEU A 552 5.87 -8.10 -20.67
C LEU A 552 7.19 -7.90 -21.44
N GLU A 553 7.11 -7.56 -22.74
CA GLU A 553 8.31 -7.26 -23.52
C GLU A 553 9.10 -6.10 -22.90
N PRO A 554 10.44 -6.18 -22.88
CA PRO A 554 11.28 -5.11 -22.36
C PRO A 554 11.10 -3.78 -23.11
N LYS A 555 11.02 -2.68 -22.36
CA LYS A 555 10.79 -1.32 -22.88
C LYS A 555 11.84 -0.36 -22.39
N ASN A 556 12.12 0.65 -23.19
CA ASN A 556 12.91 1.81 -22.81
C ASN A 556 11.96 2.94 -22.39
N PHE A 557 11.86 3.19 -21.10
CA PHE A 557 11.12 4.29 -20.51
C PHE A 557 12.07 5.52 -20.46
N LYS A 558 12.07 6.31 -21.49
CA LYS A 558 13.11 7.33 -21.70
C LYS A 558 12.63 8.78 -21.58
N ARG A 559 11.34 9.02 -21.63
CA ARG A 559 10.83 10.39 -21.60
C ARG A 559 9.72 10.55 -20.59
N LEU A 560 9.85 11.57 -19.78
CA LEU A 560 8.96 11.87 -18.67
C LEU A 560 8.77 13.37 -18.53
N LEU A 561 7.55 13.80 -18.29
CA LEU A 561 7.16 15.20 -18.08
C LEU A 561 6.19 15.29 -16.91
N ALA A 562 6.47 16.16 -15.96
CA ALA A 562 5.50 16.59 -14.95
C ALA A 562 5.01 18.00 -15.25
N ARG A 563 3.75 18.27 -14.92
CA ARG A 563 3.14 19.61 -15.03
C ARG A 563 2.56 20.04 -13.70
N GLY A 564 2.72 21.30 -13.40
CA GLY A 564 2.24 21.86 -12.14
C GLY A 564 2.57 23.33 -11.99
N ASP A 565 2.35 23.83 -10.80
CA ASP A 565 2.85 25.11 -10.32
C ASP A 565 3.88 24.82 -9.23
N PHE A 566 5.12 25.18 -9.49
CA PHE A 566 6.27 24.94 -8.64
C PHE A 566 6.88 26.26 -8.15
N SER A 567 6.06 27.32 -8.10
CA SER A 567 6.49 28.62 -7.58
C SER A 567 6.90 28.59 -6.11
N TYR A 568 6.36 27.61 -5.38
CA TYR A 568 6.67 27.36 -3.97
C TYR A 568 7.00 25.89 -3.78
N GLY A 569 8.12 25.62 -3.07
CA GLY A 569 8.60 24.29 -2.82
C GLY A 569 9.14 23.60 -4.07
N SER A 570 9.22 22.27 -4.04
CA SER A 570 9.75 21.50 -5.16
C SER A 570 9.03 20.16 -5.34
N LEU A 571 9.11 19.63 -6.56
CA LEU A 571 8.65 18.30 -6.92
C LEU A 571 9.82 17.51 -7.51
N ILE A 572 10.23 16.42 -6.86
CA ILE A 572 11.23 15.49 -7.40
C ILE A 572 10.51 14.40 -8.18
N LEU A 573 11.05 14.09 -9.33
CA LEU A 573 10.53 13.08 -10.23
C LEU A 573 11.44 11.87 -10.23
N GLU A 574 10.92 10.72 -9.84
CA GLU A 574 11.64 9.46 -9.71
C GLU A 574 11.00 8.38 -10.57
N THR A 575 11.82 7.44 -11.08
CA THR A 575 11.35 6.17 -11.64
C THR A 575 11.61 5.06 -10.65
N VAL A 576 10.61 4.19 -10.48
CA VAL A 576 10.71 2.97 -9.68
C VAL A 576 10.74 1.80 -10.64
N ASP A 577 11.82 1.02 -10.65
CA ASP A 577 11.94 -0.14 -11.52
C ASP A 577 11.16 -1.37 -11.02
N LYS A 578 11.23 -2.46 -11.77
CA LYS A 578 10.55 -3.72 -11.43
C LYS A 578 10.98 -4.33 -10.09
N ASP A 579 12.18 -4.00 -9.62
CA ASP A 579 12.78 -4.50 -8.38
C ASP A 579 12.59 -3.53 -7.21
N GLY A 580 11.86 -2.40 -7.45
CA GLY A 580 11.56 -1.39 -6.44
C GLY A 580 12.69 -0.39 -6.21
N VAL A 581 13.69 -0.34 -7.09
CA VAL A 581 14.79 0.63 -6.98
C VAL A 581 14.33 1.97 -7.52
N GLU A 582 14.58 3.03 -6.77
CA GLU A 582 14.21 4.41 -7.09
C GLU A 582 15.37 5.15 -7.76
N TYR A 583 15.07 5.91 -8.81
CA TYR A 583 16.04 6.69 -9.59
C TYR A 583 15.53 8.11 -9.76
N ASP A 584 16.26 9.07 -9.19
CA ASP A 584 15.98 10.50 -9.33
C ASP A 584 16.33 11.01 -10.73
N HIS A 585 15.48 11.87 -11.28
CA HIS A 585 15.69 12.43 -12.62
C HIS A 585 15.81 13.93 -12.64
N ILE A 586 14.86 14.64 -12.03
CA ILE A 586 14.81 16.10 -12.05
C ILE A 586 14.02 16.61 -10.84
N THR A 587 14.41 17.79 -10.36
CA THR A 587 13.65 18.56 -9.41
C THR A 587 13.00 19.74 -10.11
N TYR A 588 11.68 19.83 -10.06
CA TYR A 588 10.91 20.99 -10.50
C TYR A 588 10.78 21.96 -9.33
N GLU A 589 11.21 23.19 -9.54
CA GLU A 589 11.19 24.27 -8.54
C GLU A 589 10.98 25.63 -9.19
N ALA A 590 10.94 26.72 -8.41
CA ALA A 590 10.75 28.06 -8.91
C ALA A 590 11.76 28.42 -10.02
N GLY A 591 11.25 28.85 -11.15
CA GLY A 591 12.04 29.20 -12.34
C GLY A 591 12.32 28.03 -13.29
N VAL A 592 11.98 26.79 -12.92
CA VAL A 592 12.03 25.65 -13.84
C VAL A 592 10.74 25.57 -14.63
N THR A 593 10.83 25.80 -15.93
CA THR A 593 9.70 25.55 -16.85
C THR A 593 9.51 24.05 -17.04
N ALA A 594 8.26 23.60 -17.23
CA ALA A 594 7.94 22.21 -17.46
C ALA A 594 8.71 21.68 -18.69
N VAL A 595 9.77 20.91 -18.45
CA VAL A 595 10.64 20.33 -19.48
C VAL A 595 10.43 18.82 -19.50
N GLU A 596 10.29 18.26 -20.70
CA GLU A 596 10.33 16.81 -20.87
C GLU A 596 11.76 16.33 -20.65
N VAL A 597 11.93 15.44 -19.69
CA VAL A 597 13.24 14.88 -19.30
C VAL A 597 13.49 13.60 -20.08
N THR A 598 14.71 13.45 -20.60
CA THR A 598 15.21 12.17 -21.11
C THR A 598 15.91 11.45 -19.97
N THR A 599 15.33 10.34 -19.53
CA THR A 599 15.86 9.55 -18.41
C THR A 599 16.96 8.61 -18.90
N SER A 600 18.06 8.49 -18.15
CA SER A 600 19.13 7.52 -18.39
C SER A 600 19.02 6.28 -17.50
N SER A 601 18.24 6.37 -16.46
CA SER A 601 18.01 5.30 -15.46
C SER A 601 16.55 4.88 -15.44
N PRO A 602 16.24 3.58 -15.25
CA PRO A 602 17.20 2.47 -15.26
C PRO A 602 17.91 2.34 -16.61
N SER A 603 19.20 2.00 -16.60
CA SER A 603 20.02 1.89 -17.83
C SER A 603 19.63 0.71 -18.72
N THR A 604 19.05 -0.32 -18.14
CA THR A 604 18.54 -1.50 -18.83
C THR A 604 17.05 -1.33 -19.16
N ALA A 605 16.62 -1.96 -20.25
CA ALA A 605 15.22 -2.03 -20.59
C ALA A 605 14.42 -2.76 -19.49
N GLN A 606 13.25 -2.26 -19.18
CA GLN A 606 12.36 -2.78 -18.13
C GLN A 606 11.07 -3.33 -18.72
N GLU A 607 10.54 -4.39 -18.13
CA GLU A 607 9.20 -4.90 -18.48
C GLU A 607 8.11 -3.90 -18.11
N TYR A 608 8.27 -3.28 -16.94
CA TYR A 608 7.38 -2.22 -16.42
C TYR A 608 8.14 -1.31 -15.44
N VAL A 609 7.63 -0.12 -15.27
CA VAL A 609 8.12 0.86 -14.28
C VAL A 609 6.93 1.56 -13.63
N ALA A 610 7.13 2.08 -12.41
CA ALA A 610 6.26 3.07 -11.81
C ALA A 610 6.99 4.41 -11.70
N TYR A 611 6.26 5.48 -11.46
CA TYR A 611 6.81 6.80 -11.21
C TYR A 611 6.43 7.27 -9.83
N LYS A 612 7.39 7.83 -9.12
CA LYS A 612 7.19 8.44 -7.82
C LYS A 612 7.44 9.94 -7.91
N PHE A 613 6.53 10.68 -7.35
CA PHE A 613 6.55 12.15 -7.30
C PHE A 613 6.70 12.54 -5.85
N VAL A 614 7.85 13.11 -5.48
CA VAL A 614 8.14 13.54 -4.11
C VAL A 614 7.94 15.04 -4.02
N PHE A 615 7.04 15.43 -3.16
CA PHE A 615 6.67 16.83 -2.90
C PHE A 615 7.47 17.33 -1.71
N ASN A 616 8.07 18.50 -1.82
CA ASN A 616 8.69 19.22 -0.71
C ASN A 616 8.07 20.61 -0.59
N ARG A 617 7.61 20.97 0.61
CA ARG A 617 7.05 22.30 0.83
C ARG A 617 8.12 23.38 0.67
N ASP A 618 7.67 24.63 0.55
CA ASP A 618 8.57 25.78 0.57
C ASP A 618 9.24 25.93 1.95
N ALA A 619 10.55 26.12 1.94
CA ALA A 619 11.35 26.23 3.17
C ALA A 619 11.10 27.54 3.93
N THR A 620 10.72 28.60 3.22
CA THR A 620 10.49 29.94 3.78
C THR A 620 9.02 30.17 4.10
N THR A 621 8.14 29.85 3.13
CA THR A 621 6.69 30.00 3.27
C THR A 621 6.07 28.63 3.53
N THR A 622 6.19 28.14 4.77
CA THR A 622 5.80 26.77 5.15
C THR A 622 4.33 26.43 4.95
N SER A 623 3.49 27.42 4.65
CA SER A 623 2.07 27.23 4.29
C SER A 623 1.85 27.00 2.79
N GLN A 624 2.92 26.96 1.98
CA GLN A 624 2.83 26.77 0.54
C GLN A 624 3.74 25.63 0.07
N GLY A 625 3.38 25.03 -1.03
CA GLY A 625 4.10 23.92 -1.63
C GLY A 625 3.74 23.73 -3.10
N PRO A 626 4.36 22.75 -3.78
CA PRO A 626 4.12 22.52 -5.18
C PRO A 626 2.68 22.04 -5.44
N VAL A 627 2.10 22.48 -6.54
CA VAL A 627 0.81 22.02 -7.05
C VAL A 627 1.06 21.15 -8.29
N PHE A 628 0.91 19.87 -8.16
CA PHE A 628 1.12 18.91 -9.24
C PHE A 628 -0.17 18.70 -10.03
N LYS A 629 -0.13 18.88 -11.35
CA LYS A 629 -1.29 18.80 -12.25
C LYS A 629 -1.27 17.58 -13.18
N GLY A 630 -0.29 16.69 -13.01
CA GLY A 630 -0.20 15.45 -13.73
C GLY A 630 1.12 15.24 -14.45
N TYR A 631 1.25 14.06 -15.05
CA TYR A 631 2.45 13.64 -15.76
C TYR A 631 2.14 13.03 -17.12
N GLN A 632 3.16 12.92 -17.94
CA GLN A 632 3.16 12.20 -19.19
C GLN A 632 4.46 11.38 -19.30
N ALA A 633 4.31 10.10 -19.53
CA ALA A 633 5.42 9.17 -19.69
C ALA A 633 5.39 8.56 -21.09
N LYS A 634 6.58 8.38 -21.69
CA LYS A 634 6.74 7.79 -23.01
C LYS A 634 7.73 6.63 -22.97
N ALA A 635 7.40 5.54 -23.66
CA ALA A 635 8.26 4.39 -23.79
C ALA A 635 8.33 3.88 -25.23
N THR A 636 9.42 3.16 -25.52
CA THR A 636 9.60 2.42 -26.79
C THR A 636 9.98 0.99 -26.47
N ILE A 637 9.64 0.04 -27.34
CA ILE A 637 10.08 -1.34 -27.21
C ILE A 637 11.61 -1.41 -27.34
N ALA A 638 12.20 -2.25 -26.49
CA ALA A 638 13.64 -2.55 -26.47
C ALA A 638 13.98 -3.92 -27.06
N THR A 639 13.00 -4.68 -27.49
CA THR A 639 13.22 -6.00 -28.09
C THR A 639 14.16 -5.90 -29.30
N PRO A 640 15.20 -6.73 -29.40
CA PRO A 640 16.08 -6.76 -30.56
C PRO A 640 15.28 -6.90 -31.85
N ARG A 641 15.60 -6.08 -32.83
CA ARG A 641 14.92 -6.17 -34.12
C ARG A 641 15.36 -7.42 -34.85
N GLN A 642 14.40 -8.15 -35.36
CA GLN A 642 14.63 -9.31 -36.20
C GLN A 642 15.22 -8.88 -37.54
N ARG A 643 16.01 -9.74 -38.14
CA ARG A 643 16.57 -9.56 -39.47
C ARG A 643 15.94 -10.58 -40.40
N THR A 644 15.49 -10.12 -41.55
CA THR A 644 15.04 -10.97 -42.66
C THR A 644 16.18 -11.04 -43.68
N MET A 645 16.48 -12.23 -44.11
CA MET A 645 17.52 -12.48 -45.11
C MET A 645 16.92 -13.36 -46.19
N GLN A 646 17.08 -12.94 -47.43
CA GLN A 646 16.64 -13.67 -48.62
C GLN A 646 17.84 -13.94 -49.50
N PHE A 647 18.05 -15.18 -49.83
CA PHE A 647 19.17 -15.61 -50.64
C PHE A 647 18.84 -16.83 -51.46
N PRO A 648 19.36 -16.90 -52.71
CA PRO A 648 19.25 -18.08 -53.55
C PRO A 648 20.41 -19.05 -53.28
N VAL A 649 20.10 -20.35 -53.25
CA VAL A 649 21.11 -21.41 -53.13
C VAL A 649 20.99 -22.43 -54.26
N TYR A 650 22.11 -23.00 -54.68
CA TYR A 650 22.13 -24.13 -55.61
C TYR A 650 21.77 -25.43 -54.91
N CYS A 651 20.84 -26.19 -55.49
CA CYS A 651 20.45 -27.48 -54.99
C CYS A 651 20.35 -28.45 -56.19
N PHE A 652 21.46 -29.15 -56.50
CA PHE A 652 21.59 -30.10 -57.62
C PHE A 652 22.08 -31.46 -57.11
N ASP A 653 21.70 -32.53 -57.85
CA ASP A 653 22.29 -33.87 -57.64
C ASP A 653 23.80 -33.91 -57.97
N ILE A 654 24.25 -32.96 -58.76
CA ILE A 654 25.67 -32.72 -59.02
C ILE A 654 26.15 -31.60 -58.10
N GLU A 655 27.24 -31.87 -57.44
CA GLU A 655 27.95 -30.82 -56.69
C GLU A 655 29.05 -30.19 -57.51
N THR A 656 29.08 -28.88 -57.48
CA THR A 656 30.16 -28.05 -58.03
C THR A 656 30.85 -27.26 -56.93
N ASP A 657 32.12 -26.93 -57.14
CA ASP A 657 32.74 -25.89 -56.32
C ASP A 657 32.27 -24.49 -56.75
N ARG A 658 32.73 -23.46 -56.07
CA ARG A 658 32.43 -22.05 -56.39
C ARG A 658 32.88 -21.60 -57.78
N TYR A 659 33.72 -22.38 -58.45
CA TYR A 659 34.20 -22.10 -59.79
C TYR A 659 33.44 -22.93 -60.83
N ASN A 660 32.29 -23.55 -60.47
CA ASN A 660 31.49 -24.45 -61.33
C ASN A 660 32.23 -25.70 -61.82
N VAL A 661 33.29 -26.12 -61.15
CA VAL A 661 33.94 -27.41 -61.42
C VAL A 661 33.18 -28.53 -60.70
N VAL A 662 32.73 -29.51 -61.43
CA VAL A 662 32.05 -30.66 -60.88
C VAL A 662 32.98 -31.41 -59.92
N SER A 663 32.60 -31.47 -58.67
CA SER A 663 33.36 -32.14 -57.62
C SER A 663 32.72 -33.49 -57.24
N GLY A 664 31.51 -33.76 -57.65
CA GLY A 664 30.84 -35.04 -57.40
C GLY A 664 29.39 -35.05 -57.79
N TYR A 665 28.81 -36.25 -57.71
CA TYR A 665 27.37 -36.51 -57.84
C TYR A 665 26.87 -37.09 -56.53
N GLU A 666 25.89 -36.38 -55.88
CA GLU A 666 25.40 -36.79 -54.61
C GLU A 666 24.04 -37.50 -54.68
N GLY A 667 23.19 -37.10 -55.64
CA GLY A 667 21.87 -37.71 -55.86
C GLY A 667 20.86 -37.43 -54.73
N LYS A 668 21.06 -36.37 -53.94
CA LYS A 668 20.25 -36.06 -52.75
C LYS A 668 19.54 -34.70 -52.81
N ALA A 669 19.53 -34.01 -53.96
CA ALA A 669 18.98 -32.68 -54.08
C ALA A 669 17.51 -32.64 -53.67
N PHE A 670 16.72 -33.60 -54.08
CA PHE A 670 15.31 -33.68 -53.72
C PHE A 670 15.11 -33.87 -52.21
N ALA A 671 15.91 -34.74 -51.58
CA ALA A 671 15.84 -34.98 -50.15
C ALA A 671 16.24 -33.72 -49.34
N ARG A 672 17.20 -32.96 -49.83
CA ARG A 672 17.57 -31.67 -49.22
C ARG A 672 16.47 -30.62 -49.32
N LEU A 673 15.78 -30.54 -50.48
CA LEU A 673 14.64 -29.68 -50.66
C LEU A 673 13.50 -30.06 -49.69
N GLN A 674 13.14 -31.32 -49.64
CA GLN A 674 12.10 -31.81 -48.72
C GLN A 674 12.44 -31.49 -47.26
N LEU A 675 13.69 -31.68 -46.85
CA LEU A 675 14.10 -31.36 -45.48
C LEU A 675 13.92 -29.88 -45.14
N LEU A 676 14.17 -28.98 -46.09
CA LEU A 676 13.95 -27.53 -45.88
C LEU A 676 12.44 -27.22 -45.88
N GLU A 677 11.67 -27.86 -46.76
CA GLU A 677 10.21 -27.71 -46.79
C GLU A 677 9.57 -28.24 -45.51
N ASP A 678 10.03 -29.38 -44.96
CA ASP A 678 9.58 -29.90 -43.67
C ASP A 678 9.89 -28.92 -42.50
N VAL A 679 11.08 -28.30 -42.51
CA VAL A 679 11.44 -27.27 -41.51
C VAL A 679 10.57 -26.03 -41.63
N GLU A 680 10.26 -25.59 -42.86
CA GLU A 680 9.35 -24.47 -43.12
C GLU A 680 7.95 -24.79 -42.62
N GLU A 681 7.38 -25.96 -43.00
CA GLU A 681 6.03 -26.37 -42.64
C GLU A 681 5.83 -26.52 -41.13
N ASN A 682 6.84 -27.08 -40.44
CA ASN A 682 6.82 -27.21 -38.99
C ASN A 682 7.10 -25.89 -38.23
N GLY A 683 7.67 -24.91 -38.90
CA GLY A 683 8.10 -23.65 -38.26
C GLY A 683 9.27 -23.82 -37.27
N ASP A 684 10.12 -24.82 -37.54
CA ASP A 684 11.24 -25.16 -36.65
C ASP A 684 12.30 -24.05 -36.62
N VAL A 685 12.85 -23.81 -35.44
CA VAL A 685 14.00 -22.89 -35.25
C VAL A 685 15.26 -23.69 -35.59
N VAL A 686 15.99 -23.24 -36.59
CA VAL A 686 17.23 -23.90 -37.04
C VAL A 686 18.43 -22.93 -37.03
N ALA A 687 19.62 -23.50 -36.97
CA ALA A 687 20.83 -22.75 -37.11
C ALA A 687 21.08 -22.35 -38.59
N TRP A 688 21.29 -21.05 -38.81
CA TRP A 688 21.83 -20.52 -40.05
C TRP A 688 23.26 -20.05 -39.79
N GLN A 689 24.16 -20.46 -40.67
CA GLN A 689 25.58 -20.16 -40.59
C GLN A 689 26.08 -19.66 -41.95
N ASP A 690 26.47 -18.41 -41.99
CA ASP A 690 27.15 -17.85 -43.17
C ASP A 690 28.65 -18.18 -43.08
N LEU A 691 29.07 -19.15 -43.86
CA LEU A 691 30.46 -19.63 -43.85
C LEU A 691 31.44 -18.66 -44.51
N THR A 692 30.95 -17.65 -45.20
CA THR A 692 31.74 -16.60 -45.81
C THR A 692 32.11 -15.48 -44.86
N THR A 693 31.20 -15.15 -43.93
CA THR A 693 31.36 -14.06 -42.95
C THR A 693 31.63 -14.56 -41.53
N GLY A 694 31.33 -15.84 -41.25
CA GLY A 694 31.39 -16.39 -39.90
C GLY A 694 30.19 -16.05 -39.02
N GLU A 695 29.13 -15.49 -39.59
CA GLU A 695 27.95 -15.13 -38.83
C GLU A 695 27.07 -16.36 -38.51
N ASN A 696 26.59 -16.39 -37.29
CA ASN A 696 25.78 -17.48 -36.71
C ASN A 696 24.49 -16.92 -36.14
N ARG A 697 23.33 -17.48 -36.50
CA ARG A 697 22.02 -17.07 -35.99
C ARG A 697 21.08 -18.26 -35.85
N GLN A 698 20.18 -18.16 -34.89
CA GLN A 698 18.95 -18.97 -34.88
C GLN A 698 17.93 -18.29 -35.78
N VAL A 699 17.30 -19.07 -36.67
CA VAL A 699 16.39 -18.54 -37.67
C VAL A 699 15.18 -19.45 -37.84
N VAL A 700 14.09 -18.89 -38.32
CA VAL A 700 12.95 -19.59 -38.85
C VAL A 700 12.90 -19.35 -40.36
N ILE A 701 12.61 -20.40 -41.14
CA ILE A 701 12.39 -20.26 -42.57
C ILE A 701 10.97 -19.71 -42.76
N GLU A 702 10.83 -18.59 -43.46
CA GLU A 702 9.54 -17.96 -43.74
C GLU A 702 8.95 -18.30 -45.09
N GLU A 703 9.81 -18.59 -46.06
CA GLU A 703 9.39 -18.88 -47.43
C GLU A 703 10.50 -19.64 -48.17
N ILE A 704 10.09 -20.67 -48.89
CA ILE A 704 10.94 -21.44 -49.82
C ILE A 704 10.29 -21.39 -51.20
N SER A 705 11.07 -21.03 -52.20
CA SER A 705 10.66 -21.13 -53.59
C SER A 705 11.68 -21.91 -54.40
N PHE A 706 11.27 -22.98 -55.03
CA PHE A 706 12.14 -23.81 -55.83
C PHE A 706 11.90 -23.62 -57.33
N THR A 707 12.96 -23.26 -58.05
CA THR A 707 12.95 -23.18 -59.52
C THR A 707 13.83 -24.26 -60.12
N ARG A 708 13.16 -25.22 -60.77
CA ARG A 708 13.88 -26.32 -61.44
C ARG A 708 14.71 -25.80 -62.61
N MET A 709 15.98 -26.22 -62.67
CA MET A 709 16.91 -25.82 -63.71
C MET A 709 17.68 -27.03 -64.25
N THR A 710 18.22 -26.91 -65.47
CA THR A 710 19.14 -27.86 -66.01
C THR A 710 20.45 -27.82 -65.22
N PRO A 711 21.02 -29.00 -64.86
CA PRO A 711 22.30 -29.04 -64.16
C PRO A 711 23.42 -28.29 -64.92
N PRO A 712 24.39 -27.73 -64.20
CA PRO A 712 25.49 -27.02 -64.81
C PRO A 712 26.30 -27.84 -65.81
N ASP A 713 26.41 -29.15 -65.58
CA ASP A 713 27.09 -30.07 -66.51
C ASP A 713 26.01 -30.93 -67.25
N LYS A 714 25.89 -30.72 -68.54
CA LYS A 714 24.94 -31.41 -69.42
C LYS A 714 25.14 -32.93 -69.54
N ARG A 715 26.24 -33.46 -69.01
CA ARG A 715 26.55 -34.89 -69.01
C ARG A 715 25.78 -35.68 -67.93
N PHE A 716 25.14 -34.96 -67.04
CA PHE A 716 24.44 -35.54 -65.94
C PHE A 716 22.95 -35.13 -65.97
N ASP A 717 22.09 -36.14 -66.01
CA ASP A 717 20.67 -35.97 -65.86
C ASP A 717 20.29 -36.23 -64.37
N GLY A 718 19.81 -35.23 -63.69
CA GLY A 718 19.44 -35.37 -62.30
C GLY A 718 18.39 -34.34 -61.91
N PHE A 719 17.94 -34.43 -60.66
CA PHE A 719 17.10 -33.44 -60.07
C PHE A 719 17.96 -32.23 -59.68
N GLY A 720 17.38 -31.02 -59.78
CA GLY A 720 18.03 -29.82 -59.26
C GLY A 720 17.47 -28.52 -59.74
N GLY A 721 17.96 -27.48 -59.14
CA GLY A 721 17.52 -26.11 -59.37
C GLY A 721 18.12 -25.11 -58.41
N ILE A 722 17.46 -23.99 -58.32
CA ILE A 722 17.78 -22.94 -57.34
C ILE A 722 16.63 -22.89 -56.35
N ILE A 723 16.97 -22.87 -55.08
CA ILE A 723 16.07 -22.61 -53.96
C ILE A 723 16.27 -21.15 -53.56
N GLU A 724 15.22 -20.35 -53.59
CA GLU A 724 15.20 -19.03 -52.96
C GLU A 724 14.64 -19.22 -51.57
N ILE A 725 15.39 -18.81 -50.55
CA ILE A 725 15.10 -19.01 -49.15
C ILE A 725 14.97 -17.66 -48.48
N THR A 726 13.86 -17.45 -47.81
CA THR A 726 13.65 -16.29 -46.92
C THR A 726 13.67 -16.79 -45.49
N ILE A 727 14.61 -16.28 -44.69
CA ILE A 727 14.74 -16.63 -43.26
C ILE A 727 14.60 -15.34 -42.40
N ARG A 728 14.15 -15.58 -41.18
CA ARG A 728 14.04 -14.52 -40.15
C ARG A 728 14.77 -14.95 -38.88
N THR A 729 15.61 -14.08 -38.32
CA THR A 729 16.24 -14.34 -37.02
C THR A 729 15.20 -14.34 -35.91
N VAL A 730 15.39 -15.27 -34.97
CA VAL A 730 14.55 -15.39 -33.78
C VAL A 730 15.12 -14.55 -32.64
#